data_644f09bf716da009352162ac58b5d886
#
_entry.id   644f09bf716da009352162ac58b5d886
#
_cell.length_a   1.000
_cell.length_b   1.000
_cell.length_c   1.000
_cell.angle_alpha   90.00
_cell.angle_beta   90.00
_cell.angle_gamma   90.00
#
_symmetry.space_group_name_H-M   'P 1'
#
loop_
_entity.id
_entity.type
_entity.pdbx_description
1 polymer ?
#
loop_
_entity_poly.entity_id
_entity_poly.type
_entity_poly.pdbx_seq_one_letter_code
_entity_poly.pdbx_strand_id
1 'polypeptide(L)'
;MTKNIKPIAVKKFAYFAKIKNNDTILHNISNGQIIYENTNNRKFGNHIETSGFLASSIISYGHDYNGNLKLLRHVVFPSLRTYPNDTHSSLSHNFKGVTLKINGKNINEKVEKFVFDGILKIYTTYNNVKIERLLFTSRNNPCLIEQLNVTNDSDDEIYVNVINNDGKKITHACNGSDNKRYVLECTVSTERLVIKPRQLATTAIFYCGINLNDKPLILSIENEINDRLNFLQTLDECLTINTPDKTINTMCKFAKIRACESIFKTKNGLMHSPGGGGYYAALWTNDQCEYINPLFAYLGYKTGYEQAINCYTLYKNFVKKDKALITSIIAEGDGYWNGAGDRGDSAMYAYGLSRFLLSSGDKSLAEKFLQSIKDCLDYTILKTNEQGVVESDSDELENRFESGKANLSTSCIAYDAMLSFSYILEELGNNKDAIYYREKATKLKQSIENYFGKNVEGYDTYRYCAEENKLRSWICIPLTVNIFDRKDETIKALFSNKLNKGEGLVTRSGNKTFWDRSTLYALRGAFYSGENKLSEKLLTDYSIARTLARHIPYAVEAYPEGNQSQLSAESGLYLRIFTEGILGYRPLGFNKFSIKPTLPYSWDYMEIRNFYVLKKTISIKIRRTDYGYKISSSFQGDVEIKENESLICIID
;
A
#
# COMPACT_ATOMS: atom_id res chain seq x y z
N MET A 1 -30.74 -5.91 11.88
CA MET A 1 -30.91 -6.47 10.52
C MET A 1 -30.09 -5.62 9.56
N THR A 2 -28.83 -5.91 9.42
CA THR A 2 -27.93 -5.23 8.46
C THR A 2 -28.15 -5.85 7.10
N LYS A 3 -28.87 -5.14 6.22
CA LYS A 3 -28.94 -5.51 4.81
C LYS A 3 -27.54 -5.36 4.21
N ASN A 4 -26.96 -6.48 3.76
CA ASN A 4 -25.77 -6.54 2.93
C ASN A 4 -25.96 -5.68 1.68
N ILE A 5 -25.59 -4.42 1.73
CA ILE A 5 -25.46 -3.56 0.55
C ILE A 5 -24.11 -3.92 -0.08
N LYS A 6 -24.10 -4.90 -0.96
CA LYS A 6 -22.95 -5.16 -1.82
C LYS A 6 -22.71 -3.92 -2.68
N PRO A 7 -21.49 -3.37 -2.72
CA PRO A 7 -21.20 -2.19 -3.54
C PRO A 7 -21.49 -2.49 -5.02
N ILE A 8 -22.40 -1.80 -5.61
CA ILE A 8 -22.85 -1.99 -7.01
C ILE A 8 -21.72 -1.69 -8.02
N ALA A 9 -20.76 -0.86 -7.66
CA ALA A 9 -19.61 -0.50 -8.49
C ALA A 9 -18.69 -1.69 -8.79
N VAL A 10 -18.50 -2.57 -7.84
CA VAL A 10 -17.54 -3.69 -7.89
C VAL A 10 -17.90 -4.75 -8.95
N LYS A 11 -19.17 -4.98 -9.23
CA LYS A 11 -19.58 -5.98 -10.25
C LYS A 11 -19.22 -5.59 -11.69
N LYS A 12 -19.08 -4.29 -12.02
CA LYS A 12 -18.69 -3.85 -13.36
C LYS A 12 -17.19 -3.98 -13.64
N PHE A 13 -16.33 -3.85 -12.61
CA PHE A 13 -14.90 -4.04 -12.74
C PHE A 13 -14.50 -5.50 -13.01
N ALA A 14 -15.22 -6.47 -12.44
CA ALA A 14 -15.02 -7.89 -12.70
C ALA A 14 -15.18 -8.30 -14.18
N TYR A 15 -15.78 -7.46 -15.00
CA TYR A 15 -15.96 -7.75 -16.43
C TYR A 15 -14.65 -7.67 -17.23
N PHE A 16 -13.69 -6.85 -16.81
CA PHE A 16 -12.35 -6.76 -17.41
C PHE A 16 -11.38 -7.82 -16.85
N ALA A 17 -11.55 -8.22 -15.60
CA ALA A 17 -10.65 -9.12 -14.88
C ALA A 17 -10.83 -10.62 -15.22
N LYS A 18 -11.77 -11.01 -16.07
CA LYS A 18 -11.93 -12.41 -16.52
C LYS A 18 -11.06 -12.73 -17.73
N ILE A 19 -9.75 -12.53 -17.62
CA ILE A 19 -8.80 -13.25 -18.48
C ILE A 19 -8.42 -14.51 -17.71
N LYS A 20 -8.99 -15.63 -18.12
CA LYS A 20 -8.61 -16.95 -17.63
C LYS A 20 -7.22 -17.29 -18.13
N ASN A 21 -6.37 -17.62 -17.17
CA ASN A 21 -5.18 -18.47 -17.23
C ASN A 21 -3.89 -17.97 -17.85
N ASN A 22 -2.88 -18.23 -17.05
CA ASN A 22 -1.43 -18.44 -17.26
C ASN A 22 -0.62 -17.16 -17.42
N ASP A 23 0.30 -17.03 -16.52
CA ASP A 23 1.68 -16.50 -16.52
C ASP A 23 2.19 -15.80 -17.82
N THR A 24 1.28 -15.19 -18.59
CA THR A 24 1.65 -14.47 -19.78
C THR A 24 2.10 -13.07 -19.34
N ILE A 25 3.40 -12.81 -19.51
CA ILE A 25 3.94 -11.45 -19.46
C ILE A 25 3.20 -10.63 -20.51
N LEU A 26 2.49 -9.59 -20.08
CA LEU A 26 1.68 -8.71 -20.93
C LEU A 26 2.34 -7.36 -21.15
N HIS A 27 3.32 -7.02 -20.32
CA HIS A 27 3.96 -5.71 -20.29
C HIS A 27 5.48 -5.88 -20.36
N ASN A 28 6.14 -4.81 -20.81
CA ASN A 28 7.60 -4.68 -20.73
C ASN A 28 7.97 -3.45 -19.87
N ILE A 29 9.24 -3.38 -19.47
CA ILE A 29 9.81 -2.24 -18.74
C ILE A 29 10.85 -1.58 -19.61
N SER A 30 10.66 -0.28 -19.84
CA SER A 30 11.64 0.57 -20.50
C SER A 30 11.78 1.88 -19.73
N ASN A 31 13.00 2.25 -19.35
CA ASN A 31 13.31 3.49 -18.61
C ASN A 31 12.44 3.69 -17.34
N GLY A 32 12.14 2.61 -16.61
CA GLY A 32 11.30 2.65 -15.40
C GLY A 32 9.81 2.93 -15.67
N GLN A 33 9.37 2.79 -16.93
CA GLN A 33 7.97 2.83 -17.34
C GLN A 33 7.48 1.40 -17.59
N ILE A 34 6.21 1.13 -17.31
CA ILE A 34 5.53 -0.12 -17.66
C ILE A 34 4.74 0.11 -18.95
N ILE A 35 4.98 -0.73 -19.95
CA ILE A 35 4.46 -0.55 -21.30
C ILE A 35 3.71 -1.82 -21.73
N TYR A 36 2.46 -1.65 -22.16
CA TYR A 36 1.70 -2.64 -22.92
C TYR A 36 1.64 -2.20 -24.38
N GLU A 37 1.97 -3.10 -25.31
CA GLU A 37 1.83 -2.88 -26.75
C GLU A 37 0.77 -3.81 -27.33
N ASN A 38 -0.13 -3.26 -28.14
CA ASN A 38 -1.17 -4.03 -28.78
C ASN A 38 -0.62 -4.75 -30.03
N THR A 39 0.08 -5.85 -29.81
CA THR A 39 0.69 -6.65 -30.90
C THR A 39 -0.20 -7.81 -31.38
N ASN A 40 -1.28 -8.11 -30.66
CA ASN A 40 -2.15 -9.26 -30.91
C ASN A 40 -3.62 -8.86 -30.86
N ASN A 41 -4.45 -9.42 -31.74
CA ASN A 41 -5.90 -9.23 -31.75
C ASN A 41 -6.62 -9.94 -30.57
N ARG A 42 -6.05 -9.83 -29.35
CA ARG A 42 -6.65 -10.38 -28.13
C ARG A 42 -7.25 -9.25 -27.33
N LYS A 43 -8.40 -9.48 -26.72
CA LYS A 43 -8.96 -8.52 -25.76
C LYS A 43 -7.99 -8.32 -24.61
N PHE A 44 -7.71 -7.07 -24.27
CA PHE A 44 -6.92 -6.66 -23.10
C PHE A 44 -7.74 -5.76 -22.20
N GLY A 45 -7.52 -5.85 -20.89
CA GLY A 45 -8.10 -4.93 -19.92
C GLY A 45 -7.38 -5.00 -18.59
N ASN A 46 -7.14 -3.84 -18.00
CA ASN A 46 -6.54 -3.68 -16.69
C ASN A 46 -7.14 -2.46 -15.99
N HIS A 47 -6.73 -2.19 -14.76
CA HIS A 47 -7.06 -0.97 -14.06
C HIS A 47 -5.85 -0.43 -13.31
N ILE A 48 -5.84 0.88 -13.08
CA ILE A 48 -4.85 1.58 -12.28
C ILE A 48 -5.55 2.53 -11.33
N GLU A 49 -5.04 2.61 -10.12
CA GLU A 49 -5.51 3.55 -9.11
C GLU A 49 -4.50 4.66 -8.92
N THR A 50 -4.96 5.91 -8.95
CA THR A 50 -4.15 7.10 -8.70
C THR A 50 -4.87 8.02 -7.72
N SER A 51 -4.12 8.73 -6.86
CA SER A 51 -4.73 9.58 -5.83
C SER A 51 -4.01 10.91 -5.68
N GLY A 52 -4.76 11.89 -5.18
CA GLY A 52 -4.28 13.15 -4.67
C GLY A 52 -4.91 13.44 -3.30
N PHE A 53 -4.79 14.67 -2.82
CA PHE A 53 -5.26 15.00 -1.47
C PHE A 53 -6.79 14.99 -1.30
N LEU A 54 -7.56 15.14 -2.38
CA LEU A 54 -9.02 15.33 -2.30
C LEU A 54 -9.83 14.36 -3.16
N ALA A 55 -9.15 13.59 -4.01
CA ALA A 55 -9.79 12.58 -4.85
C ALA A 55 -8.89 11.37 -5.03
N SER A 56 -9.50 10.24 -5.34
CA SER A 56 -8.84 9.05 -5.86
C SER A 56 -9.60 8.54 -7.07
N SER A 57 -8.87 8.02 -8.05
CA SER A 57 -9.46 7.56 -9.30
C SER A 57 -9.01 6.14 -9.61
N ILE A 58 -9.99 5.29 -9.94
CA ILE A 58 -9.76 3.94 -10.46
C ILE A 58 -10.08 4.01 -11.95
N ILE A 59 -9.05 3.94 -12.77
CA ILE A 59 -9.12 4.04 -14.22
C ILE A 59 -9.03 2.63 -14.79
N SER A 60 -10.15 2.11 -15.35
CA SER A 60 -10.11 0.84 -16.08
C SER A 60 -9.90 1.12 -17.56
N TYR A 61 -8.89 0.51 -18.14
CA TYR A 61 -8.45 0.72 -19.51
C TYR A 61 -8.18 -0.59 -20.23
N GLY A 62 -8.27 -0.56 -21.55
CA GLY A 62 -8.05 -1.74 -22.37
C GLY A 62 -8.60 -1.57 -23.79
N HIS A 63 -8.70 -2.67 -24.51
CA HIS A 63 -9.29 -2.71 -25.84
C HIS A 63 -10.11 -4.00 -26.06
N ASP A 64 -11.06 -3.94 -26.98
CA ASP A 64 -11.81 -5.09 -27.44
C ASP A 64 -11.02 -5.93 -28.46
N TYR A 65 -11.62 -7.00 -28.98
CA TYR A 65 -10.99 -7.88 -29.99
C TYR A 65 -10.66 -7.17 -31.31
N ASN A 66 -11.28 -6.02 -31.57
CA ASN A 66 -11.01 -5.19 -32.75
C ASN A 66 -9.98 -4.11 -32.45
N GLY A 67 -9.36 -4.09 -31.25
CA GLY A 67 -8.40 -3.08 -30.82
C GLY A 67 -9.04 -1.73 -30.43
N ASN A 68 -10.38 -1.61 -30.35
CA ASN A 68 -11.03 -0.37 -30.00
C ASN A 68 -10.88 -0.06 -28.51
N LEU A 69 -10.53 1.17 -28.18
CA LEU A 69 -10.33 1.65 -26.81
C LEU A 69 -11.58 1.40 -25.93
N LYS A 70 -11.35 0.90 -24.73
CA LYS A 70 -12.33 0.81 -23.64
C LYS A 70 -11.75 1.52 -22.43
N LEU A 71 -12.47 2.52 -21.91
CA LEU A 71 -12.01 3.36 -20.84
C LEU A 71 -13.16 3.69 -19.89
N LEU A 72 -12.98 3.38 -18.58
CA LEU A 72 -13.93 3.71 -17.52
C LEU A 72 -13.21 4.56 -16.47
N ARG A 73 -13.91 5.52 -15.91
CA ARG A 73 -13.40 6.49 -14.94
C ARG A 73 -14.27 6.45 -13.69
N HIS A 74 -13.79 5.79 -12.66
CA HIS A 74 -14.44 5.80 -11.35
C HIS A 74 -13.66 6.73 -10.43
N VAL A 75 -14.32 7.78 -9.93
CA VAL A 75 -13.69 8.77 -9.04
C VAL A 75 -14.35 8.70 -7.67
N VAL A 76 -13.53 8.64 -6.64
CA VAL A 76 -13.94 8.66 -5.22
C VAL A 76 -13.46 9.98 -4.60
N PHE A 77 -14.34 10.59 -3.82
CA PHE A 77 -14.08 11.85 -3.12
C PHE A 77 -14.10 11.59 -1.61
N PRO A 78 -12.94 11.32 -0.97
CA PRO A 78 -12.87 10.88 0.43
C PRO A 78 -13.49 11.83 1.43
N SER A 79 -13.40 13.15 1.18
CA SER A 79 -13.97 14.20 2.03
C SER A 79 -15.47 14.45 1.80
N LEU A 80 -16.06 13.95 0.73
CA LEU A 80 -17.49 14.08 0.45
C LEU A 80 -18.22 12.84 0.99
N ARG A 81 -18.74 12.96 2.23
CA ARG A 81 -19.32 11.84 2.96
C ARG A 81 -20.78 11.64 2.63
N THR A 82 -21.19 10.41 2.35
CA THR A 82 -22.61 10.04 2.17
C THR A 82 -23.28 9.66 3.50
N TYR A 83 -22.52 9.04 4.43
CA TYR A 83 -22.96 8.76 5.80
C TYR A 83 -21.80 9.09 6.76
N PRO A 84 -22.05 9.76 7.89
CA PRO A 84 -20.98 10.21 8.79
C PRO A 84 -20.25 9.07 9.49
N ASN A 85 -20.94 8.00 9.86
CA ASN A 85 -20.43 6.93 10.72
C ASN A 85 -20.22 5.59 9.98
N ASP A 86 -19.92 5.63 8.69
CA ASP A 86 -19.66 4.43 7.89
C ASP A 86 -18.27 4.48 7.26
N THR A 87 -17.53 3.39 7.39
CA THR A 87 -16.16 3.27 6.88
C THR A 87 -16.04 3.28 5.36
N HIS A 88 -17.15 3.03 4.64
CA HIS A 88 -17.21 2.93 3.18
C HIS A 88 -17.97 4.09 2.50
N SER A 89 -18.42 5.07 3.26
CA SER A 89 -19.37 6.09 2.79
C SER A 89 -18.71 7.35 2.22
N SER A 90 -17.69 7.18 1.37
CA SER A 90 -17.21 8.25 0.49
C SER A 90 -18.10 8.37 -0.75
N LEU A 91 -18.36 9.60 -1.18
CA LEU A 91 -19.03 9.83 -2.46
C LEU A 91 -18.17 9.31 -3.59
N SER A 92 -18.76 8.58 -4.51
CA SER A 92 -18.08 8.14 -5.73
C SER A 92 -18.98 8.27 -6.97
N HIS A 93 -18.35 8.38 -8.14
CA HIS A 93 -19.07 8.47 -9.40
C HIS A 93 -18.33 7.81 -10.55
N ASN A 94 -19.10 7.14 -11.43
CA ASN A 94 -18.62 6.61 -12.70
C ASN A 94 -18.88 7.63 -13.79
N PHE A 95 -17.85 8.35 -14.23
CA PHE A 95 -17.96 9.28 -15.34
C PHE A 95 -17.92 8.54 -16.68
N LYS A 96 -18.80 8.90 -17.60
CA LYS A 96 -18.84 8.35 -18.96
C LYS A 96 -17.69 8.87 -19.82
N GLY A 97 -17.24 10.10 -19.51
CA GLY A 97 -16.17 10.80 -20.23
C GLY A 97 -16.64 11.47 -21.51
N VAL A 98 -15.75 11.55 -22.47
CA VAL A 98 -16.01 12.26 -23.73
C VAL A 98 -16.08 11.33 -24.92
N THR A 99 -16.84 11.74 -25.94
CA THR A 99 -16.86 11.13 -27.28
C THR A 99 -16.19 12.08 -28.25
N LEU A 100 -15.31 11.55 -29.11
CA LEU A 100 -14.65 12.32 -30.12
C LEU A 100 -15.37 12.16 -31.48
N LYS A 101 -15.56 13.29 -32.17
CA LYS A 101 -15.94 13.29 -33.58
C LYS A 101 -14.88 14.00 -34.39
N ILE A 102 -14.47 13.40 -35.50
CA ILE A 102 -13.54 14.00 -36.45
C ILE A 102 -14.30 14.22 -37.76
N ASN A 103 -14.29 15.47 -38.24
CA ASN A 103 -15.04 15.89 -39.42
C ASN A 103 -16.51 15.46 -39.39
N GLY A 104 -17.16 15.61 -38.20
CA GLY A 104 -18.55 15.27 -37.96
C GLY A 104 -18.86 13.78 -37.72
N LYS A 105 -17.90 12.88 -37.90
CA LYS A 105 -18.08 11.41 -37.74
C LYS A 105 -17.61 10.94 -36.36
N ASN A 106 -18.39 10.09 -35.70
CA ASN A 106 -17.94 9.37 -34.50
C ASN A 106 -16.74 8.48 -34.86
N ILE A 107 -15.75 8.44 -33.99
CA ILE A 107 -14.54 7.65 -34.22
C ILE A 107 -14.46 6.45 -33.27
N ASN A 108 -13.82 5.38 -33.75
CA ASN A 108 -13.40 4.25 -32.95
C ASN A 108 -11.88 4.29 -32.83
N GLU A 109 -11.38 4.73 -31.69
CA GLU A 109 -9.95 4.84 -31.43
C GLU A 109 -9.29 3.46 -31.38
N LYS A 110 -8.28 3.21 -32.20
CA LYS A 110 -7.49 1.98 -32.20
C LYS A 110 -6.32 2.13 -31.25
N VAL A 111 -6.24 1.26 -30.25
CA VAL A 111 -5.16 1.26 -29.26
C VAL A 111 -3.86 0.78 -29.92
N GLU A 112 -2.79 1.55 -29.75
CA GLU A 112 -1.42 1.14 -30.05
C GLU A 112 -0.73 0.63 -28.81
N LYS A 113 -0.72 1.44 -27.73
CA LYS A 113 -0.07 1.10 -26.47
C LYS A 113 -0.66 1.83 -25.27
N PHE A 114 -0.41 1.26 -24.09
CA PHE A 114 -0.58 1.91 -22.80
C PHE A 114 0.79 2.03 -22.13
N VAL A 115 1.07 3.18 -21.53
CA VAL A 115 2.30 3.43 -20.78
C VAL A 115 1.95 3.97 -19.42
N PHE A 116 2.60 3.44 -18.38
CA PHE A 116 2.43 3.91 -17.03
C PHE A 116 3.77 4.27 -16.39
N ASP A 117 3.90 5.52 -15.95
CA ASP A 117 5.08 6.06 -15.25
C ASP A 117 4.74 6.93 -14.03
N GLY A 118 3.53 6.73 -13.51
CA GLY A 118 2.88 7.56 -12.50
C GLY A 118 1.75 8.41 -13.09
N ILE A 119 1.70 8.51 -14.42
CA ILE A 119 0.60 9.03 -15.24
C ILE A 119 0.23 7.92 -16.22
N LEU A 120 -1.05 7.60 -16.36
CA LEU A 120 -1.50 6.66 -17.39
C LEU A 120 -1.55 7.37 -18.74
N LYS A 121 -0.74 6.92 -19.69
CA LYS A 121 -0.71 7.42 -21.07
C LYS A 121 -1.29 6.37 -21.99
N ILE A 122 -2.25 6.80 -22.81
CA ILE A 122 -2.97 5.94 -23.76
C ILE A 122 -2.72 6.48 -25.16
N TYR A 123 -2.12 5.68 -26.03
CA TYR A 123 -1.83 6.03 -27.41
C TYR A 123 -2.79 5.28 -28.32
N THR A 124 -3.54 6.06 -29.11
CA THR A 124 -4.52 5.51 -30.05
C THR A 124 -4.41 6.22 -31.40
N THR A 125 -4.98 5.57 -32.42
CA THR A 125 -5.06 6.12 -33.78
C THR A 125 -6.45 6.02 -34.34
N TYR A 126 -6.78 6.93 -35.26
CA TYR A 126 -7.93 6.88 -36.13
C TYR A 126 -7.54 7.46 -37.50
N ASN A 127 -7.43 6.61 -38.54
CA ASN A 127 -6.86 6.99 -39.85
C ASN A 127 -5.48 7.67 -39.65
N ASN A 128 -5.31 8.86 -40.19
CA ASN A 128 -4.09 9.67 -40.09
C ASN A 128 -4.12 10.64 -38.89
N VAL A 129 -4.88 10.32 -37.84
CA VAL A 129 -4.95 11.12 -36.60
C VAL A 129 -4.41 10.29 -35.44
N LYS A 130 -3.41 10.81 -34.74
CA LYS A 130 -2.89 10.25 -33.50
C LYS A 130 -3.52 10.94 -32.31
N ILE A 131 -3.88 10.16 -31.29
CA ILE A 131 -4.52 10.64 -30.08
C ILE A 131 -3.75 10.10 -28.89
N GLU A 132 -3.24 11.00 -28.07
CA GLU A 132 -2.62 10.68 -26.79
C GLU A 132 -3.51 11.19 -25.66
N ARG A 133 -3.75 10.35 -24.67
CA ARG A 133 -4.46 10.69 -23.44
C ARG A 133 -3.53 10.53 -22.25
N LEU A 134 -3.46 11.55 -21.38
CA LEU A 134 -2.75 11.52 -20.12
C LEU A 134 -3.81 11.56 -19.01
N LEU A 135 -3.90 10.51 -18.18
CA LEU A 135 -4.87 10.41 -17.10
C LEU A 135 -4.15 10.31 -15.75
N PHE A 136 -4.53 11.18 -14.82
CA PHE A 136 -4.03 11.20 -13.45
C PHE A 136 -4.99 11.96 -12.53
N THR A 137 -4.97 11.62 -11.23
CA THR A 137 -5.73 12.37 -10.23
C THR A 137 -4.98 13.64 -9.85
N SER A 138 -5.69 14.78 -9.81
CA SER A 138 -5.14 16.04 -9.33
C SER A 138 -4.52 15.90 -7.95
N ARG A 139 -3.35 16.50 -7.74
CA ARG A 139 -2.70 16.48 -6.44
C ARG A 139 -3.46 17.29 -5.39
N ASN A 140 -3.99 18.44 -5.78
CA ASN A 140 -4.53 19.44 -4.86
C ASN A 140 -6.04 19.67 -5.00
N ASN A 141 -6.66 19.22 -6.09
CA ASN A 141 -8.07 19.45 -6.39
C ASN A 141 -8.88 18.14 -6.40
N PRO A 142 -10.19 18.18 -6.09
CA PRO A 142 -11.03 16.99 -6.09
C PRO A 142 -11.44 16.59 -7.51
N CYS A 143 -10.46 16.20 -8.33
CA CYS A 143 -10.64 15.92 -9.75
C CYS A 143 -9.78 14.75 -10.25
N LEU A 144 -10.34 13.95 -11.16
CA LEU A 144 -9.57 13.22 -12.16
C LEU A 144 -9.35 14.14 -13.36
N ILE A 145 -8.17 14.10 -13.94
CA ILE A 145 -7.77 14.92 -15.10
C ILE A 145 -7.45 14.00 -16.27
N GLU A 146 -7.92 14.39 -17.43
CA GLU A 146 -7.59 13.75 -18.70
C GLU A 146 -7.16 14.83 -19.69
N GLN A 147 -5.87 14.89 -20.01
CA GLN A 147 -5.37 15.72 -21.12
C GLN A 147 -5.50 14.90 -22.40
N LEU A 148 -5.97 15.55 -23.44
CA LEU A 148 -6.12 15.01 -24.78
C LEU A 148 -5.26 15.78 -25.75
N ASN A 149 -4.28 15.11 -26.33
CA ASN A 149 -3.41 15.63 -27.39
C ASN A 149 -3.81 14.97 -28.70
N VAL A 150 -4.19 15.76 -29.70
CA VAL A 150 -4.61 15.27 -31.02
C VAL A 150 -3.66 15.79 -32.08
N THR A 151 -2.97 14.89 -32.77
CA THR A 151 -2.04 15.22 -33.87
C THR A 151 -2.67 14.85 -35.20
N ASN A 152 -2.72 15.79 -36.11
CA ASN A 152 -3.19 15.60 -37.48
C ASN A 152 -2.01 15.25 -38.40
N ASP A 153 -1.85 13.98 -38.75
CA ASP A 153 -0.82 13.50 -39.67
C ASP A 153 -1.31 13.46 -41.13
N SER A 154 -2.54 13.99 -41.42
CA SER A 154 -3.07 14.09 -42.80
C SER A 154 -2.58 15.37 -43.49
N ASP A 155 -2.89 15.48 -44.79
CA ASP A 155 -2.59 16.65 -45.63
C ASP A 155 -3.71 17.70 -45.60
N ASP A 156 -4.86 17.38 -45.00
CA ASP A 156 -6.03 18.26 -44.89
C ASP A 156 -6.22 18.75 -43.44
N GLU A 157 -6.83 19.93 -43.29
CA GLU A 157 -7.29 20.44 -41.99
C GLU A 157 -8.43 19.57 -41.46
N ILE A 158 -8.41 19.26 -40.16
CA ILE A 158 -9.43 18.47 -39.50
C ILE A 158 -10.14 19.26 -38.40
N TYR A 159 -11.41 18.93 -38.19
CA TYR A 159 -12.25 19.47 -37.12
C TYR A 159 -12.55 18.39 -36.11
N VAL A 160 -12.10 18.61 -34.86
CA VAL A 160 -12.32 17.65 -33.77
C VAL A 160 -13.31 18.23 -32.77
N ASN A 161 -14.46 17.55 -32.58
CA ASN A 161 -15.40 17.89 -31.52
C ASN A 161 -15.26 16.93 -30.36
N VAL A 162 -15.07 17.48 -29.15
CA VAL A 162 -15.00 16.76 -27.89
C VAL A 162 -16.34 16.89 -27.17
N ILE A 163 -17.14 15.85 -27.24
CA ILE A 163 -18.51 15.86 -26.73
C ILE A 163 -18.51 15.32 -25.30
N ASN A 164 -18.89 16.17 -24.35
CA ASN A 164 -19.08 15.78 -22.96
C ASN A 164 -20.36 14.93 -22.79
N ASN A 165 -20.23 13.70 -22.23
CA ASN A 165 -21.34 12.78 -22.06
C ASN A 165 -21.92 12.79 -20.63
N ASP A 166 -21.35 13.57 -19.70
CA ASP A 166 -21.76 13.59 -18.30
C ASP A 166 -22.47 14.87 -17.89
N GLY A 167 -21.92 16.03 -18.29
CA GLY A 167 -22.43 17.34 -17.87
C GLY A 167 -22.29 17.55 -16.35
N LYS A 168 -23.30 18.21 -15.78
CA LYS A 168 -23.37 18.55 -14.35
C LYS A 168 -24.53 17.81 -13.67
N LYS A 169 -24.26 17.19 -12.53
CA LYS A 169 -25.23 16.47 -11.69
C LYS A 169 -25.16 16.97 -10.28
N ILE A 170 -26.31 17.25 -9.68
CA ILE A 170 -26.43 17.58 -8.25
C ILE A 170 -27.03 16.38 -7.53
N THR A 171 -26.40 15.94 -6.44
CA THR A 171 -26.92 14.83 -5.63
C THR A 171 -28.19 15.24 -4.87
N HIS A 172 -29.01 14.26 -4.50
CA HIS A 172 -30.12 14.51 -3.57
C HIS A 172 -29.57 14.71 -2.15
N ALA A 173 -30.28 15.50 -1.32
CA ALA A 173 -29.88 15.78 0.06
C ALA A 173 -29.73 14.50 0.91
N CYS A 174 -30.55 13.47 0.66
CA CYS A 174 -30.47 12.18 1.36
C CYS A 174 -29.22 11.34 1.00
N ASN A 175 -28.48 11.73 0.00
CA ASN A 175 -27.22 11.07 -0.40
C ASN A 175 -25.99 11.78 0.15
N GLY A 176 -26.15 12.81 0.98
CA GLY A 176 -25.07 13.53 1.63
C GLY A 176 -25.11 13.38 3.14
N SER A 177 -23.94 13.40 3.78
CA SER A 177 -23.84 13.52 5.23
C SER A 177 -24.46 14.85 5.69
N ASP A 178 -25.22 14.82 6.76
CA ASP A 178 -25.84 16.03 7.35
C ASP A 178 -26.68 16.84 6.34
N ASN A 179 -27.42 16.16 5.45
CA ASN A 179 -28.21 16.75 4.37
C ASN A 179 -27.40 17.57 3.36
N LYS A 180 -26.09 17.41 3.31
CA LYS A 180 -25.23 18.05 2.30
C LYS A 180 -25.56 17.55 0.90
N ARG A 181 -25.42 18.46 -0.05
CA ARG A 181 -25.56 18.15 -1.49
C ARG A 181 -24.24 18.40 -2.17
N TYR A 182 -23.94 17.58 -3.15
CA TYR A 182 -22.68 17.62 -3.89
C TYR A 182 -22.96 17.87 -5.37
N VAL A 183 -22.00 18.51 -6.02
CA VAL A 183 -21.96 18.68 -7.47
C VAL A 183 -20.93 17.73 -8.03
N LEU A 184 -21.35 16.91 -8.98
CA LEU A 184 -20.49 16.08 -9.81
C LEU A 184 -20.53 16.64 -11.22
N GLU A 185 -19.38 17.03 -11.75
CA GLU A 185 -19.31 17.76 -13.00
C GLU A 185 -18.15 17.28 -13.87
N CYS A 186 -18.44 17.12 -15.15
CA CYS A 186 -17.43 16.96 -16.20
C CYS A 186 -17.36 18.24 -17.01
N THR A 187 -16.18 18.83 -17.14
CA THR A 187 -15.95 20.02 -17.95
C THR A 187 -14.86 19.76 -18.98
N VAL A 188 -14.97 20.41 -20.14
CA VAL A 188 -14.00 20.34 -21.25
C VAL A 188 -13.47 21.75 -21.50
N SER A 189 -12.15 21.94 -21.50
CA SER A 189 -11.55 23.26 -21.66
C SER A 189 -11.76 23.84 -23.06
N THR A 190 -11.71 22.98 -24.09
CA THR A 190 -11.95 23.36 -25.47
C THR A 190 -12.71 22.22 -26.19
N GLU A 191 -13.98 22.47 -26.50
CA GLU A 191 -14.87 21.46 -27.11
C GLU A 191 -14.66 21.30 -28.62
N ARG A 192 -14.08 22.30 -29.30
CA ARG A 192 -13.86 22.28 -30.75
C ARG A 192 -12.43 22.66 -31.05
N LEU A 193 -11.71 21.75 -31.72
CA LEU A 193 -10.34 21.97 -32.17
C LEU A 193 -10.32 22.00 -33.69
N VAL A 194 -9.61 22.96 -34.23
CA VAL A 194 -9.28 23.02 -35.68
C VAL A 194 -7.79 22.75 -35.79
N ILE A 195 -7.42 21.65 -36.46
CA ILE A 195 -6.03 21.20 -36.52
C ILE A 195 -5.53 21.15 -37.94
N LYS A 196 -4.62 22.04 -38.29
CA LYS A 196 -3.99 22.09 -39.60
C LYS A 196 -3.12 20.83 -39.85
N PRO A 197 -2.79 20.55 -41.13
CA PRO A 197 -1.87 19.46 -41.47
C PRO A 197 -0.59 19.49 -40.64
N ARG A 198 -0.18 18.33 -40.12
CA ARG A 198 1.06 18.12 -39.32
C ARG A 198 1.12 18.92 -38.02
N GLN A 199 -0.02 19.40 -37.50
CA GLN A 199 -0.08 20.14 -36.25
C GLN A 199 -0.72 19.29 -35.12
N LEU A 200 -0.46 19.72 -33.90
CA LEU A 200 -1.00 19.22 -32.64
C LEU A 200 -1.97 20.24 -32.04
N ALA A 201 -3.07 19.79 -31.50
CA ALA A 201 -3.93 20.57 -30.61
C ALA A 201 -4.20 19.82 -29.31
N THR A 202 -4.35 20.56 -28.22
CA THR A 202 -4.56 20.01 -26.88
C THR A 202 -5.85 20.54 -26.26
N THR A 203 -6.57 19.68 -25.54
CA THR A 203 -7.66 20.06 -24.65
C THR A 203 -7.60 19.26 -23.37
N ALA A 204 -8.28 19.71 -22.31
CA ALA A 204 -8.34 19.03 -21.04
C ALA A 204 -9.79 18.74 -20.62
N ILE A 205 -9.98 17.62 -19.97
CA ILE A 205 -11.24 17.19 -19.40
C ILE A 205 -11.05 17.02 -17.88
N PHE A 206 -11.93 17.61 -17.10
CA PHE A 206 -11.89 17.58 -15.65
C PHE A 206 -13.16 16.90 -15.11
N TYR A 207 -12.99 15.87 -14.30
CA TYR A 207 -14.05 15.10 -13.66
C TYR A 207 -14.03 15.38 -12.17
N CYS A 208 -14.90 16.29 -11.72
CA CYS A 208 -14.82 16.91 -10.40
C CYS A 208 -15.99 16.56 -9.49
N GLY A 209 -15.76 16.61 -8.18
CA GLY A 209 -16.79 16.54 -7.14
C GLY A 209 -16.54 17.58 -6.05
N ILE A 210 -17.52 18.44 -5.77
CA ILE A 210 -17.45 19.50 -4.76
C ILE A 210 -18.75 19.60 -3.96
N ASN A 211 -18.75 20.31 -2.82
CA ASN A 211 -20.00 20.66 -2.15
C ASN A 211 -20.80 21.67 -3.01
N LEU A 212 -22.12 21.60 -2.94
CA LEU A 212 -22.99 22.45 -3.74
C LEU A 212 -22.73 23.95 -3.52
N ASN A 213 -22.34 24.33 -2.31
CA ASN A 213 -22.12 25.72 -1.91
C ASN A 213 -20.66 26.18 -2.07
N ASP A 214 -19.77 25.30 -2.52
CA ASP A 214 -18.38 25.67 -2.78
C ASP A 214 -18.28 26.49 -4.08
N LYS A 215 -17.26 27.35 -4.15
CA LYS A 215 -16.96 28.07 -5.39
C LYS A 215 -16.57 27.11 -6.51
N PRO A 216 -16.94 27.39 -7.76
CA PRO A 216 -16.46 26.62 -8.91
C PRO A 216 -14.93 26.53 -8.94
N LEU A 217 -14.42 25.36 -9.30
CA LEU A 217 -12.97 25.17 -9.45
C LEU A 217 -12.45 25.89 -10.69
N ILE A 218 -11.33 26.58 -10.53
CA ILE A 218 -10.57 27.18 -11.65
C ILE A 218 -9.35 26.29 -11.83
N LEU A 219 -9.33 25.50 -12.90
CA LEU A 219 -8.31 24.50 -13.16
C LEU A 219 -7.47 24.89 -14.40
N SER A 220 -6.17 24.76 -14.28
CA SER A 220 -5.21 24.88 -15.39
C SER A 220 -4.53 23.52 -15.58
N ILE A 221 -4.63 22.97 -16.77
CA ILE A 221 -4.00 21.68 -17.10
C ILE A 221 -2.48 21.71 -16.89
N GLU A 222 -1.83 22.84 -17.20
CA GLU A 222 -0.41 23.00 -17.00
C GLU A 222 -0.01 22.91 -15.51
N ASN A 223 -0.74 23.60 -14.64
CA ASN A 223 -0.51 23.55 -13.19
C ASN A 223 -0.75 22.14 -12.65
N GLU A 224 -1.81 21.47 -13.08
CA GLU A 224 -2.15 20.13 -12.63
C GLU A 224 -1.10 19.08 -13.02
N ILE A 225 -0.57 19.16 -14.25
CA ILE A 225 0.53 18.31 -14.71
C ILE A 225 1.80 18.61 -13.90
N ASN A 226 2.15 19.88 -13.74
CA ASN A 226 3.31 20.28 -12.97
C ASN A 226 3.23 19.82 -11.51
N ASP A 227 2.08 19.94 -10.87
CA ASP A 227 1.85 19.44 -9.52
C ASP A 227 2.04 17.90 -9.42
N ARG A 228 1.55 17.16 -10.41
CA ARG A 228 1.74 15.71 -10.48
C ARG A 228 3.20 15.33 -10.70
N LEU A 229 3.88 16.00 -11.61
CA LEU A 229 5.31 15.76 -11.90
C LEU A 229 6.19 16.13 -10.71
N ASN A 230 5.93 17.25 -10.05
CA ASN A 230 6.63 17.66 -8.83
C ASN A 230 6.45 16.64 -7.69
N PHE A 231 5.23 16.08 -7.53
CA PHE A 231 5.00 15.00 -6.58
C PHE A 231 5.84 13.77 -6.91
N LEU A 232 5.88 13.32 -8.18
CA LEU A 232 6.68 12.18 -8.61
C LEU A 232 8.17 12.43 -8.39
N GLN A 233 8.66 13.63 -8.73
CA GLN A 233 10.04 14.03 -8.50
C GLN A 233 10.41 14.06 -7.01
N THR A 234 9.53 14.59 -6.14
CA THR A 234 9.73 14.55 -4.69
C THR A 234 9.93 13.12 -4.19
N LEU A 235 9.21 12.16 -4.75
CA LEU A 235 9.38 10.76 -4.37
C LEU A 235 10.70 10.16 -4.86
N ASP A 236 11.27 10.64 -5.96
CA ASP A 236 12.59 10.18 -6.43
C ASP A 236 13.71 10.62 -5.47
N GLU A 237 13.50 11.70 -4.70
CA GLU A 237 14.39 12.17 -3.63
C GLU A 237 14.22 11.42 -2.30
N CYS A 238 13.15 10.62 -2.15
CA CYS A 238 12.91 9.76 -0.99
C CYS A 238 13.65 8.42 -1.12
N LEU A 239 13.53 7.58 -0.10
CA LEU A 239 14.08 6.22 -0.05
C LEU A 239 14.09 5.57 -1.43
N THR A 240 15.28 5.21 -1.92
CA THR A 240 15.45 4.56 -3.22
C THR A 240 16.18 3.24 -3.03
N ILE A 241 15.61 2.17 -3.60
CA ILE A 241 16.15 0.82 -3.56
C ILE A 241 16.69 0.50 -4.97
N ASN A 242 17.96 0.14 -5.04
CA ASN A 242 18.63 -0.23 -6.27
C ASN A 242 19.22 -1.64 -6.14
N THR A 243 18.78 -2.52 -7.03
CA THR A 243 19.13 -3.94 -7.07
C THR A 243 19.56 -4.33 -8.50
N PRO A 244 20.15 -5.51 -8.72
CA PRO A 244 20.41 -6.00 -10.07
C PRO A 244 19.14 -6.24 -10.91
N ASP A 245 17.95 -6.38 -10.28
CA ASP A 245 16.70 -6.71 -10.97
C ASP A 245 15.88 -5.45 -11.31
N LYS A 246 15.71 -5.19 -12.61
CA LYS A 246 14.96 -4.02 -13.12
C LYS A 246 13.46 -4.09 -12.80
N THR A 247 12.87 -5.28 -12.76
CA THR A 247 11.45 -5.46 -12.46
C THR A 247 11.16 -5.08 -11.01
N ILE A 248 12.02 -5.57 -10.11
CA ILE A 248 11.95 -5.25 -8.68
C ILE A 248 12.17 -3.75 -8.45
N ASN A 249 13.18 -3.13 -9.08
CA ASN A 249 13.43 -1.69 -8.97
C ASN A 249 12.23 -0.87 -9.45
N THR A 250 11.59 -1.30 -10.54
CA THR A 250 10.39 -0.65 -11.07
C THR A 250 9.22 -0.81 -10.10
N MET A 251 8.99 -2.01 -9.57
CA MET A 251 7.93 -2.23 -8.58
C MET A 251 8.16 -1.42 -7.29
N CYS A 252 9.41 -1.29 -6.82
CA CYS A 252 9.74 -0.43 -5.68
C CYS A 252 9.37 1.04 -5.94
N LYS A 253 9.64 1.56 -7.15
CA LYS A 253 9.25 2.92 -7.54
C LYS A 253 7.73 3.08 -7.46
N PHE A 254 6.96 2.19 -8.05
CA PHE A 254 5.51 2.27 -8.07
C PHE A 254 4.87 2.01 -6.71
N ALA A 255 5.39 1.06 -5.93
CA ALA A 255 4.96 0.84 -4.56
C ALA A 255 5.12 2.10 -3.70
N LYS A 256 6.24 2.84 -3.86
CA LYS A 256 6.46 4.13 -3.21
C LYS A 256 5.42 5.18 -3.63
N ILE A 257 5.12 5.28 -4.93
CA ILE A 257 4.09 6.20 -5.43
C ILE A 257 2.75 5.86 -4.77
N ARG A 258 2.32 4.60 -4.81
CA ARG A 258 1.02 4.19 -4.25
C ARG A 258 0.92 4.44 -2.75
N ALA A 259 1.95 4.09 -1.99
CA ALA A 259 2.01 4.35 -0.55
C ALA A 259 1.88 5.83 -0.21
N CYS A 260 2.51 6.73 -1.00
CA CYS A 260 2.57 8.15 -0.72
C CYS A 260 1.39 8.97 -1.27
N GLU A 261 0.71 8.49 -2.32
CA GLU A 261 -0.40 9.25 -2.90
C GLU A 261 -1.72 9.05 -2.16
N SER A 262 -1.89 7.96 -1.39
CA SER A 262 -3.13 7.64 -0.67
C SER A 262 -3.28 8.39 0.67
N ILE A 263 -2.80 9.62 0.71
CA ILE A 263 -2.89 10.53 1.86
C ILE A 263 -3.85 11.65 1.53
N PHE A 264 -4.94 11.76 2.29
CA PHE A 264 -6.03 12.70 2.04
C PHE A 264 -6.04 13.83 3.06
N LYS A 265 -6.39 15.04 2.60
CA LYS A 265 -6.72 16.18 3.45
C LYS A 265 -8.14 16.01 3.95
N THR A 266 -8.29 15.87 5.25
CA THR A 266 -9.57 15.79 5.92
C THR A 266 -9.72 16.93 6.91
N LYS A 267 -10.93 17.16 7.46
CA LYS A 267 -11.11 18.15 8.55
C LYS A 267 -10.33 17.78 9.82
N ASN A 268 -9.94 16.50 9.95
CA ASN A 268 -9.12 15.99 11.06
C ASN A 268 -7.62 15.93 10.72
N GLY A 269 -7.17 16.62 9.67
CA GLY A 269 -5.79 16.66 9.20
C GLY A 269 -5.48 15.66 8.09
N LEU A 270 -4.20 15.40 7.87
CA LEU A 270 -3.77 14.43 6.87
C LEU A 270 -4.03 13.01 7.38
N MET A 271 -4.67 12.20 6.57
CA MET A 271 -4.99 10.80 6.88
C MET A 271 -4.66 9.89 5.70
N HIS A 272 -3.88 8.86 5.94
CA HIS A 272 -3.65 7.81 4.96
C HIS A 272 -4.82 6.83 4.98
N SER A 273 -5.36 6.50 3.83
CA SER A 273 -6.42 5.49 3.69
C SER A 273 -5.95 4.32 2.82
N PRO A 274 -6.42 3.10 3.07
CA PRO A 274 -5.99 1.93 2.30
C PRO A 274 -6.27 2.06 0.79
N GLY A 275 -7.39 2.64 0.39
CA GLY A 275 -7.77 2.79 -1.00
C GLY A 275 -8.66 1.68 -1.53
N GLY A 276 -8.34 1.14 -2.70
CA GLY A 276 -9.02 -0.03 -3.26
C GLY A 276 -10.46 0.20 -3.69
N GLY A 277 -10.86 1.43 -3.98
CA GLY A 277 -12.20 1.79 -4.44
C GLY A 277 -13.27 1.88 -3.36
N GLY A 278 -13.05 1.29 -2.17
CA GLY A 278 -14.04 1.25 -1.09
C GLY A 278 -13.53 1.76 0.26
N TYR A 279 -12.22 1.80 0.48
CA TYR A 279 -11.63 2.00 1.80
C TYR A 279 -11.05 3.40 2.01
N TYR A 280 -11.66 4.42 1.43
CA TYR A 280 -11.20 5.82 1.55
C TYR A 280 -11.78 6.59 2.72
N ALA A 281 -12.85 6.06 3.30
CA ALA A 281 -13.66 6.79 4.26
C ALA A 281 -13.16 6.67 5.70
N ALA A 282 -12.14 5.86 5.95
CA ALA A 282 -11.56 5.65 7.28
C ALA A 282 -10.10 5.22 7.22
N LEU A 283 -9.44 5.26 8.37
CA LEU A 283 -8.14 4.62 8.58
C LEU A 283 -8.32 3.46 9.56
N TRP A 284 -7.61 2.35 9.29
CA TRP A 284 -7.63 1.14 10.13
C TRP A 284 -6.34 1.01 10.91
N THR A 285 -6.42 0.49 12.14
CA THR A 285 -5.26 0.36 13.04
C THR A 285 -4.17 -0.51 12.42
N ASN A 286 -4.51 -1.67 11.87
CA ASN A 286 -3.53 -2.56 11.23
C ASN A 286 -2.85 -1.90 10.03
N ASP A 287 -3.62 -1.35 9.09
CA ASP A 287 -3.06 -0.69 7.90
C ASP A 287 -2.10 0.44 8.25
N GLN A 288 -2.45 1.21 9.28
CA GLN A 288 -1.64 2.34 9.73
C GLN A 288 -0.46 1.91 10.59
N CYS A 289 -0.75 1.28 11.73
CA CYS A 289 0.25 1.06 12.77
C CYS A 289 1.16 -0.13 12.45
N GLU A 290 0.63 -1.16 11.79
CA GLU A 290 1.40 -2.35 11.48
C GLU A 290 2.08 -2.27 10.11
N TYR A 291 1.41 -1.74 9.08
CA TYR A 291 1.91 -1.81 7.71
C TYR A 291 2.64 -0.55 7.24
N ILE A 292 1.98 0.63 7.27
CA ILE A 292 2.48 1.79 6.53
C ILE A 292 3.28 2.78 7.38
N ASN A 293 2.83 3.14 8.60
CA ASN A 293 3.47 4.19 9.39
C ASN A 293 4.91 3.87 9.81
N PRO A 294 5.31 2.62 10.12
CA PRO A 294 6.72 2.32 10.34
C PRO A 294 7.63 2.66 9.15
N LEU A 295 7.12 2.53 7.90
CA LEU A 295 7.84 2.94 6.70
C LEU A 295 7.99 4.47 6.64
N PHE A 296 6.94 5.22 6.93
CA PHE A 296 6.97 6.68 6.88
C PHE A 296 7.97 7.33 7.85
N ALA A 297 8.38 6.62 8.90
CA ALA A 297 9.42 7.08 9.80
C ALA A 297 10.77 7.29 9.09
N TYR A 298 11.06 6.47 8.06
CA TYR A 298 12.36 6.48 7.38
C TYR A 298 12.28 6.63 5.85
N LEU A 299 11.11 6.82 5.30
CA LEU A 299 10.93 7.00 3.85
C LEU A 299 11.53 8.32 3.34
N GLY A 300 11.59 9.36 4.19
CA GLY A 300 12.02 10.71 3.81
C GLY A 300 10.91 11.55 3.16
N TYR A 301 9.67 11.09 3.15
CA TYR A 301 8.51 11.81 2.62
C TYR A 301 7.78 12.57 3.73
N LYS A 302 7.95 13.91 3.77
CA LYS A 302 7.43 14.77 4.83
C LYS A 302 5.93 14.60 5.09
N THR A 303 5.10 14.59 4.03
CA THR A 303 3.65 14.43 4.15
C THR A 303 3.27 13.06 4.76
N GLY A 304 4.02 12.00 4.43
CA GLY A 304 3.85 10.67 5.03
C GLY A 304 4.20 10.66 6.52
N TYR A 305 5.28 11.34 6.89
CA TYR A 305 5.68 11.48 8.29
C TYR A 305 4.63 12.26 9.11
N GLU A 306 4.14 13.39 8.58
CA GLU A 306 3.12 14.22 9.23
C GLU A 306 1.79 13.48 9.41
N GLN A 307 1.31 12.75 8.37
CA GLN A 307 0.10 11.96 8.50
C GLN A 307 0.24 10.84 9.53
N ALA A 308 1.43 10.20 9.63
CA ALA A 308 1.66 9.16 10.65
C ALA A 308 1.53 9.73 12.07
N ILE A 309 2.12 10.90 12.34
CA ILE A 309 1.96 11.59 13.62
C ILE A 309 0.49 11.94 13.88
N ASN A 310 -0.22 12.44 12.87
CA ASN A 310 -1.65 12.74 12.98
C ASN A 310 -2.47 11.48 13.29
N CYS A 311 -2.21 10.39 12.58
CA CYS A 311 -2.84 9.10 12.81
C CYS A 311 -2.68 8.64 14.27
N TYR A 312 -1.44 8.59 14.78
CA TYR A 312 -1.18 8.21 16.17
C TYR A 312 -1.81 9.18 17.17
N THR A 313 -1.88 10.47 16.85
CA THR A 313 -2.53 11.48 17.70
C THR A 313 -4.05 11.25 17.77
N LEU A 314 -4.69 10.93 16.66
CA LEU A 314 -6.12 10.62 16.62
C LEU A 314 -6.43 9.35 17.41
N TYR A 315 -5.68 8.26 17.19
CA TYR A 315 -5.86 7.02 17.95
C TYR A 315 -5.63 7.20 19.45
N LYS A 316 -4.64 8.03 19.85
CA LYS A 316 -4.35 8.34 21.26
C LYS A 316 -5.60 8.79 22.03
N ASN A 317 -6.53 9.51 21.38
CA ASN A 317 -7.77 9.96 22.01
C ASN A 317 -8.72 8.82 22.41
N PHE A 318 -8.54 7.64 21.81
CA PHE A 318 -9.34 6.44 22.09
C PHE A 318 -8.60 5.41 22.96
N VAL A 319 -7.32 5.60 23.24
CA VAL A 319 -6.54 4.73 24.11
C VAL A 319 -7.07 4.78 25.53
N LYS A 320 -7.33 3.61 26.11
CA LYS A 320 -7.72 3.43 27.51
C LYS A 320 -7.04 2.19 28.06
N LYS A 321 -6.58 2.28 29.30
CA LYS A 321 -5.84 1.20 29.96
C LYS A 321 -6.64 -0.09 30.14
N ASP A 322 -7.96 -0.01 30.19
CA ASP A 322 -8.89 -1.09 30.52
C ASP A 322 -9.79 -1.54 29.35
N LYS A 323 -9.55 -0.99 28.16
CA LYS A 323 -10.38 -1.28 26.98
C LYS A 323 -9.53 -1.46 25.73
N ALA A 324 -10.01 -2.34 24.85
CA ALA A 324 -9.46 -2.47 23.50
C ALA A 324 -9.49 -1.14 22.75
N LEU A 325 -8.44 -0.88 21.97
CA LEU A 325 -8.42 0.23 21.02
C LEU A 325 -9.44 -0.04 19.92
N ILE A 326 -9.99 1.02 19.37
CA ILE A 326 -10.92 0.92 18.25
C ILE A 326 -10.23 0.44 16.98
N THR A 327 -10.98 -0.27 16.14
CA THR A 327 -10.47 -0.80 14.87
C THR A 327 -10.20 0.29 13.84
N SER A 328 -11.11 1.28 13.72
CA SER A 328 -11.03 2.31 12.68
C SER A 328 -11.52 3.65 13.18
N ILE A 329 -10.91 4.71 12.63
CA ILE A 329 -11.38 6.09 12.77
C ILE A 329 -11.92 6.55 11.42
N ILE A 330 -13.14 7.08 11.41
CA ILE A 330 -13.82 7.51 10.19
C ILE A 330 -13.31 8.90 9.80
N ALA A 331 -12.82 9.01 8.57
CA ALA A 331 -12.36 10.26 8.00
C ALA A 331 -13.55 11.23 7.85
N GLU A 332 -13.33 12.54 8.07
CA GLU A 332 -14.33 13.61 8.02
C GLU A 332 -15.51 13.40 8.99
N GLY A 333 -15.57 12.29 9.69
CA GLY A 333 -16.55 11.98 10.72
C GLY A 333 -15.97 12.17 12.12
N ASP A 334 -16.86 12.28 13.10
CA ASP A 334 -16.51 12.31 14.53
C ASP A 334 -16.73 10.91 15.13
N GLY A 335 -16.81 9.90 14.26
CA GLY A 335 -17.14 8.54 14.62
C GLY A 335 -15.95 7.60 14.51
N TYR A 336 -16.18 6.41 15.01
CA TYR A 336 -15.28 5.28 14.89
C TYR A 336 -16.08 4.00 14.65
N TRP A 337 -15.39 2.98 14.17
CA TRP A 337 -15.97 1.65 13.98
C TRP A 337 -15.19 0.62 14.78
N ASN A 338 -15.90 -0.26 15.48
CA ASN A 338 -15.34 -1.34 16.29
C ASN A 338 -16.15 -2.65 16.12
N GLY A 339 -16.72 -2.85 14.94
CA GLY A 339 -17.66 -3.96 14.69
C GLY A 339 -17.02 -5.35 14.67
N ALA A 340 -15.68 -5.43 14.59
CA ALA A 340 -14.93 -6.69 14.63
C ALA A 340 -14.47 -7.08 16.05
N GLY A 341 -14.84 -6.31 17.08
CA GLY A 341 -14.36 -6.50 18.44
C GLY A 341 -12.89 -6.10 18.60
N ASP A 342 -12.24 -6.68 19.62
CA ASP A 342 -10.80 -6.56 19.84
C ASP A 342 -10.06 -7.48 18.84
N ARG A 343 -9.27 -6.89 17.96
CA ARG A 343 -8.45 -7.60 16.97
C ARG A 343 -6.95 -7.63 17.34
N GLY A 344 -6.62 -7.22 18.57
CA GLY A 344 -5.24 -6.95 18.96
C GLY A 344 -4.79 -5.54 18.61
N ASP A 345 -5.72 -4.61 18.34
CA ASP A 345 -5.45 -3.24 17.88
C ASP A 345 -4.56 -2.45 18.85
N SER A 346 -4.67 -2.69 20.18
CA SER A 346 -3.77 -2.10 21.17
C SER A 346 -2.32 -2.54 21.02
N ALA A 347 -2.08 -3.82 20.73
CA ALA A 347 -0.74 -4.33 20.45
C ALA A 347 -0.18 -3.76 19.13
N MET A 348 -1.01 -3.67 18.08
CA MET A 348 -0.65 -3.08 16.78
C MET A 348 -0.26 -1.61 16.92
N TYR A 349 -1.03 -0.82 17.68
CA TYR A 349 -0.72 0.59 17.96
C TYR A 349 0.63 0.72 18.66
N ALA A 350 0.84 -0.03 19.75
CA ALA A 350 2.08 0.02 20.51
C ALA A 350 3.28 -0.43 19.67
N TYR A 351 3.15 -1.47 18.85
CA TYR A 351 4.16 -1.97 17.92
C TYR A 351 4.56 -0.91 16.91
N GLY A 352 3.59 -0.40 16.15
CA GLY A 352 3.87 0.54 15.06
C GLY A 352 4.42 1.87 15.56
N LEU A 353 3.83 2.41 16.62
CA LEU A 353 4.26 3.67 17.21
C LEU A 353 5.65 3.57 17.83
N SER A 354 5.97 2.50 18.57
CA SER A 354 7.31 2.33 19.14
C SER A 354 8.39 2.24 18.05
N ARG A 355 8.16 1.49 16.98
CA ARG A 355 9.09 1.42 15.84
C ARG A 355 9.23 2.75 15.11
N PHE A 356 8.10 3.47 14.91
CA PHE A 356 8.09 4.80 14.30
C PHE A 356 8.95 5.79 15.12
N LEU A 357 8.74 5.84 16.43
CA LEU A 357 9.47 6.74 17.33
C LEU A 357 10.98 6.44 17.38
N LEU A 358 11.34 5.17 17.50
CA LEU A 358 12.75 4.75 17.46
C LEU A 358 13.40 5.11 16.13
N SER A 359 12.75 4.83 15.00
CA SER A 359 13.27 5.14 13.67
C SER A 359 13.38 6.65 13.42
N SER A 360 12.47 7.44 13.98
CA SER A 360 12.49 8.89 13.86
C SER A 360 13.63 9.54 14.67
N GLY A 361 14.10 8.91 15.75
CA GLY A 361 15.07 9.49 16.67
C GLY A 361 14.57 10.72 17.42
N ASP A 362 13.22 10.89 17.54
CA ASP A 362 12.61 12.07 18.15
C ASP A 362 12.20 11.81 19.60
N LYS A 363 13.08 12.19 20.53
CA LYS A 363 12.86 12.05 21.96
C LYS A 363 11.62 12.81 22.45
N SER A 364 11.42 14.03 21.99
CA SER A 364 10.26 14.85 22.39
C SER A 364 8.94 14.23 21.91
N LEU A 365 8.93 13.68 20.71
CA LEU A 365 7.77 12.96 20.18
C LEU A 365 7.52 11.67 20.98
N ALA A 366 8.58 10.98 21.39
CA ALA A 366 8.45 9.78 22.23
C ALA A 366 7.86 10.10 23.60
N GLU A 367 8.28 11.18 24.25
CA GLU A 367 7.71 11.66 25.51
C GLU A 367 6.21 11.98 25.38
N LYS A 368 5.81 12.62 24.27
CA LYS A 368 4.39 12.95 23.98
C LYS A 368 3.50 11.71 23.92
N PHE A 369 4.00 10.59 23.40
CA PHE A 369 3.22 9.37 23.20
C PHE A 369 3.44 8.29 24.25
N LEU A 370 4.38 8.49 25.18
CA LEU A 370 4.82 7.48 26.16
C LEU A 370 3.65 6.82 26.88
N GLN A 371 2.73 7.63 27.42
CA GLN A 371 1.59 7.13 28.19
C GLN A 371 0.63 6.30 27.34
N SER A 372 0.39 6.69 26.08
CA SER A 372 -0.53 5.93 25.21
C SER A 372 0.03 4.55 24.82
N ILE A 373 1.35 4.45 24.61
CA ILE A 373 1.99 3.15 24.38
C ILE A 373 1.88 2.29 25.64
N LYS A 374 2.17 2.89 26.81
CA LYS A 374 2.07 2.20 28.10
C LYS A 374 0.65 1.65 28.34
N ASP A 375 -0.37 2.47 28.16
CA ASP A 375 -1.76 2.06 28.38
C ASP A 375 -2.20 0.93 27.44
N CYS A 376 -1.78 0.98 26.16
CA CYS A 376 -2.03 -0.10 25.20
C CYS A 376 -1.32 -1.40 25.60
N LEU A 377 -0.08 -1.34 26.07
CA LEU A 377 0.66 -2.51 26.54
C LEU A 377 0.13 -3.06 27.85
N ASP A 378 -0.27 -2.20 28.80
CA ASP A 378 -0.89 -2.61 30.05
C ASP A 378 -2.22 -3.36 29.75
N TYR A 379 -3.04 -2.84 28.84
CA TYR A 379 -4.24 -3.55 28.35
C TYR A 379 -3.88 -4.90 27.74
N THR A 380 -2.88 -4.94 26.85
CA THR A 380 -2.43 -6.20 26.23
C THR A 380 -1.97 -7.23 27.25
N ILE A 381 -1.29 -6.77 28.33
CA ILE A 381 -0.87 -7.63 29.43
C ILE A 381 -2.07 -8.15 30.23
N LEU A 382 -3.11 -7.32 30.44
CA LEU A 382 -4.37 -7.76 31.09
C LEU A 382 -5.09 -8.84 30.28
N LYS A 383 -4.95 -8.84 28.96
CA LYS A 383 -5.53 -9.85 28.06
C LYS A 383 -4.69 -11.13 27.96
N THR A 384 -3.60 -11.23 28.71
CA THR A 384 -2.79 -12.46 28.74
C THR A 384 -3.53 -13.55 29.55
N ASN A 385 -3.77 -14.70 28.90
CA ASN A 385 -4.44 -15.83 29.53
C ASN A 385 -3.51 -16.66 30.45
N GLU A 386 -4.03 -17.75 31.05
CA GLU A 386 -3.27 -18.64 31.94
C GLU A 386 -2.07 -19.30 31.22
N GLN A 387 -2.13 -19.49 29.91
CA GLN A 387 -1.03 -20.03 29.09
C GLN A 387 0.00 -18.98 28.74
N GLY A 388 -0.22 -17.70 29.11
CA GLY A 388 0.70 -16.59 28.91
C GLY A 388 0.68 -15.99 27.52
N VAL A 389 -0.33 -16.27 26.68
CA VAL A 389 -0.53 -15.67 25.34
C VAL A 389 -1.68 -14.69 25.34
N VAL A 390 -1.67 -13.75 24.40
CA VAL A 390 -2.63 -12.63 24.36
C VAL A 390 -3.95 -13.07 23.71
N GLU A 391 -5.07 -12.82 24.40
CA GLU A 391 -6.42 -13.04 23.88
C GLU A 391 -6.96 -11.82 23.14
N SER A 392 -7.77 -12.09 22.10
CA SER A 392 -8.52 -11.10 21.34
C SER A 392 -9.81 -11.72 20.81
N ASP A 393 -10.81 -10.89 20.45
CA ASP A 393 -12.09 -11.38 19.93
C ASP A 393 -11.96 -11.88 18.48
N SER A 394 -11.01 -11.33 17.74
CA SER A 394 -10.71 -11.69 16.36
C SER A 394 -9.25 -11.30 16.01
N ASP A 395 -8.92 -11.37 14.74
CA ASP A 395 -7.66 -10.86 14.18
C ASP A 395 -7.92 -9.76 13.13
N GLU A 396 -6.86 -9.29 12.49
CA GLU A 396 -6.96 -8.29 11.41
C GLU A 396 -7.80 -8.74 10.21
N LEU A 397 -8.06 -10.05 10.06
CA LEU A 397 -8.92 -10.59 9.01
C LEU A 397 -10.41 -10.63 9.41
N GLU A 398 -10.75 -10.09 10.59
CA GLU A 398 -12.14 -9.84 11.03
C GLU A 398 -13.03 -11.09 10.96
N ASN A 399 -12.53 -12.20 11.49
CA ASN A 399 -13.23 -13.52 11.51
C ASN A 399 -13.49 -14.13 10.12
N ARG A 400 -12.78 -13.75 9.08
CA ARG A 400 -12.83 -14.48 7.78
C ARG A 400 -12.30 -15.92 7.91
N PHE A 401 -11.40 -16.12 8.85
CA PHE A 401 -10.85 -17.43 9.22
C PHE A 401 -10.87 -17.56 10.73
N GLU A 402 -10.82 -18.78 11.20
CA GLU A 402 -10.74 -19.09 12.63
C GLU A 402 -9.53 -18.41 13.27
N SER A 403 -9.75 -17.55 14.25
CA SER A 403 -8.71 -16.82 14.98
C SER A 403 -8.55 -17.31 16.44
N GLY A 404 -9.48 -18.11 16.93
CA GLY A 404 -9.52 -18.61 18.29
C GLY A 404 -9.68 -17.48 19.32
N LYS A 405 -9.55 -17.82 20.59
CA LYS A 405 -9.49 -16.84 21.67
C LYS A 405 -8.14 -16.12 21.75
N ALA A 406 -7.07 -16.83 21.38
CA ALA A 406 -5.71 -16.29 21.27
C ALA A 406 -5.12 -16.70 19.94
N ASN A 407 -4.49 -15.78 19.25
CA ASN A 407 -3.85 -16.01 17.95
C ASN A 407 -2.37 -15.63 17.93
N LEU A 408 -1.64 -16.26 17.03
CA LEU A 408 -0.20 -16.12 16.87
C LEU A 408 0.19 -14.68 16.52
N SER A 409 -0.57 -14.03 15.64
CA SER A 409 -0.27 -12.66 15.16
C SER A 409 -0.30 -11.68 16.31
N THR A 410 -1.40 -11.58 17.06
CA THR A 410 -1.55 -10.66 18.19
C THR A 410 -0.45 -10.85 19.23
N SER A 411 -0.13 -12.12 19.57
CA SER A 411 0.91 -12.41 20.57
C SER A 411 2.32 -12.02 20.09
N CYS A 412 2.65 -12.27 18.83
CA CYS A 412 3.96 -11.89 18.26
C CYS A 412 4.12 -10.36 18.13
N ILE A 413 3.09 -9.65 17.71
CA ILE A 413 3.09 -8.18 17.62
C ILE A 413 3.23 -7.57 19.01
N ALA A 414 2.52 -8.11 20.01
CA ALA A 414 2.64 -7.70 21.42
C ALA A 414 4.06 -7.89 21.96
N TYR A 415 4.71 -9.03 21.65
CA TYR A 415 6.10 -9.28 22.01
C TYR A 415 7.05 -8.19 21.51
N ASP A 416 7.01 -7.89 20.21
CA ASP A 416 7.90 -6.90 19.61
C ASP A 416 7.57 -5.47 20.09
N ALA A 417 6.28 -5.18 20.34
CA ALA A 417 5.85 -3.92 20.93
C ALA A 417 6.46 -3.67 22.32
N MET A 418 6.40 -4.67 23.20
CA MET A 418 7.00 -4.61 24.54
C MET A 418 8.53 -4.44 24.47
N LEU A 419 9.19 -5.17 23.57
CA LEU A 419 10.63 -5.06 23.34
C LEU A 419 11.04 -3.68 22.82
N SER A 420 10.35 -3.19 21.78
CA SER A 420 10.61 -1.87 21.21
C SER A 420 10.33 -0.75 22.20
N PHE A 421 9.28 -0.88 23.00
CA PHE A 421 8.97 0.09 24.06
C PHE A 421 10.04 0.09 25.16
N SER A 422 10.62 -1.07 25.50
CA SER A 422 11.72 -1.12 26.46
C SER A 422 12.93 -0.29 26.02
N TYR A 423 13.24 -0.27 24.72
CA TYR A 423 14.32 0.59 24.18
C TYR A 423 14.00 2.08 24.31
N ILE A 424 12.74 2.48 24.04
CA ILE A 424 12.32 3.87 24.26
C ILE A 424 12.49 4.28 25.73
N LEU A 425 12.06 3.43 26.65
CA LEU A 425 12.15 3.67 28.08
C LEU A 425 13.62 3.82 28.57
N GLU A 426 14.52 2.99 28.05
CA GLU A 426 15.96 3.13 28.32
C GLU A 426 16.54 4.47 27.85
N GLU A 427 16.19 4.87 26.60
CA GLU A 427 16.62 6.15 26.02
C GLU A 427 16.03 7.36 26.75
N LEU A 428 14.92 7.20 27.46
CA LEU A 428 14.28 8.20 28.31
C LEU A 428 14.76 8.14 29.80
N GLY A 429 15.63 7.18 30.12
CA GLY A 429 16.16 7.00 31.47
C GLY A 429 15.24 6.26 32.44
N ASN A 430 14.12 5.70 31.95
CA ASN A 430 13.19 4.91 32.78
C ASN A 430 13.57 3.42 32.82
N ASN A 431 14.73 3.13 33.38
CA ASN A 431 15.31 1.78 33.38
C ASN A 431 14.44 0.74 34.10
N LYS A 432 13.69 1.12 35.13
CA LYS A 432 12.83 0.21 35.87
C LYS A 432 11.70 -0.35 34.99
N ASP A 433 10.99 0.52 34.31
CA ASP A 433 9.92 0.11 33.42
C ASP A 433 10.50 -0.58 32.16
N ALA A 434 11.66 -0.18 31.67
CA ALA A 434 12.35 -0.85 30.59
C ALA A 434 12.63 -2.33 30.89
N ILE A 435 13.16 -2.62 32.07
CA ILE A 435 13.40 -4.00 32.56
C ILE A 435 12.07 -4.75 32.64
N TYR A 436 11.03 -4.15 33.22
CA TYR A 436 9.70 -4.77 33.36
C TYR A 436 9.13 -5.21 32.00
N TYR A 437 9.10 -4.32 30.98
CA TYR A 437 8.55 -4.69 29.67
C TYR A 437 9.45 -5.69 28.93
N ARG A 438 10.75 -5.66 29.13
CA ARG A 438 11.67 -6.66 28.56
C ARG A 438 11.46 -8.05 29.16
N GLU A 439 11.23 -8.14 30.47
CA GLU A 439 10.86 -9.41 31.13
C GLU A 439 9.52 -9.93 30.65
N LYS A 440 8.51 -9.05 30.48
CA LYS A 440 7.21 -9.42 29.91
C LYS A 440 7.35 -9.94 28.48
N ALA A 441 8.14 -9.26 27.63
CA ALA A 441 8.43 -9.72 26.28
C ALA A 441 9.10 -11.11 26.28
N THR A 442 10.10 -11.33 27.13
CA THR A 442 10.80 -12.62 27.23
C THR A 442 9.86 -13.74 27.65
N LYS A 443 8.98 -13.50 28.63
CA LYS A 443 7.96 -14.47 29.06
C LYS A 443 6.95 -14.75 27.95
N LEU A 444 6.48 -13.72 27.26
CA LEU A 444 5.54 -13.88 26.16
C LEU A 444 6.17 -14.68 25.00
N LYS A 445 7.45 -14.44 24.66
CA LYS A 445 8.17 -15.23 23.64
C LYS A 445 8.16 -16.72 24.02
N GLN A 446 8.44 -17.07 25.27
CA GLN A 446 8.41 -18.46 25.73
C GLN A 446 6.99 -19.05 25.67
N SER A 447 5.98 -18.25 25.99
CA SER A 447 4.58 -18.69 25.93
C SER A 447 4.12 -18.89 24.47
N ILE A 448 4.55 -18.06 23.54
CA ILE A 448 4.31 -18.22 22.10
C ILE A 448 4.82 -19.59 21.64
N GLU A 449 6.06 -19.94 22.00
CA GLU A 449 6.65 -21.22 21.65
C GLU A 449 5.86 -22.39 22.26
N ASN A 450 5.53 -22.32 23.53
CA ASN A 450 4.83 -23.40 24.24
C ASN A 450 3.38 -23.59 23.75
N TYR A 451 2.66 -22.51 23.44
CA TYR A 451 1.24 -22.57 23.10
C TYR A 451 0.97 -22.80 21.61
N PHE A 452 1.70 -22.09 20.74
CA PHE A 452 1.48 -22.16 19.29
C PHE A 452 2.42 -23.13 18.59
N GLY A 453 3.60 -23.45 19.16
CA GLY A 453 4.54 -24.41 18.59
C GLY A 453 3.92 -25.80 18.51
N LYS A 454 3.78 -26.33 17.28
CA LYS A 454 3.12 -27.62 17.03
C LYS A 454 3.49 -28.18 15.65
N ASN A 455 3.39 -29.50 15.51
CA ASN A 455 3.38 -30.09 14.17
C ASN A 455 2.03 -29.81 13.51
N VAL A 456 2.06 -29.10 12.38
CA VAL A 456 0.88 -28.76 11.59
C VAL A 456 1.08 -29.29 10.18
N GLU A 457 0.24 -30.22 9.76
CA GLU A 457 0.27 -30.87 8.44
C GLU A 457 1.65 -31.41 8.03
N GLY A 458 2.45 -31.88 9.00
CA GLY A 458 3.75 -32.51 8.79
C GLY A 458 4.96 -31.59 9.00
N TYR A 459 4.75 -30.32 9.34
CA TYR A 459 5.81 -29.36 9.64
C TYR A 459 5.82 -29.01 11.13
N ASP A 460 6.97 -29.02 11.76
CA ASP A 460 7.17 -28.63 13.16
C ASP A 460 7.29 -27.10 13.25
N THR A 461 6.17 -26.41 13.07
CA THR A 461 6.04 -24.96 12.96
C THR A 461 5.10 -24.41 14.04
N TYR A 462 4.22 -23.50 13.68
CA TYR A 462 3.21 -22.92 14.55
C TYR A 462 1.81 -23.19 14.03
N ARG A 463 0.87 -23.50 14.94
CA ARG A 463 -0.56 -23.34 14.66
C ARG A 463 -0.94 -21.87 14.82
N TYR A 464 -1.94 -21.41 14.09
CA TYR A 464 -2.36 -20.01 14.17
C TYR A 464 -3.15 -19.71 15.47
N CYS A 465 -4.04 -20.60 15.85
CA CYS A 465 -4.77 -20.62 17.12
C CYS A 465 -4.98 -22.06 17.58
N ALA A 466 -5.61 -22.27 18.75
CA ALA A 466 -5.77 -23.59 19.33
C ALA A 466 -6.62 -24.53 18.44
N GLU A 467 -7.61 -23.99 17.80
CA GLU A 467 -8.60 -24.68 16.97
C GLU A 467 -8.11 -24.94 15.54
N GLU A 468 -7.06 -24.24 15.09
CA GLU A 468 -6.55 -24.32 13.71
C GLU A 468 -5.56 -25.48 13.54
N ASN A 469 -5.93 -26.45 12.71
CA ASN A 469 -5.11 -27.62 12.41
C ASN A 469 -4.52 -27.60 10.98
N LYS A 470 -4.73 -26.51 10.23
CA LYS A 470 -4.16 -26.32 8.90
C LYS A 470 -3.13 -25.21 8.91
N LEU A 471 -2.18 -25.30 8.00
CA LEU A 471 -1.19 -24.24 7.79
C LEU A 471 -1.89 -22.94 7.38
N ARG A 472 -1.53 -21.86 8.06
CA ARG A 472 -1.89 -20.48 7.73
C ARG A 472 -0.64 -19.74 7.26
N SER A 473 -0.77 -18.86 6.27
CA SER A 473 0.37 -18.04 5.84
C SER A 473 0.90 -17.11 6.94
N TRP A 474 0.05 -16.77 7.91
CA TRP A 474 0.42 -15.94 9.08
C TRP A 474 1.43 -16.59 10.04
N ILE A 475 1.80 -17.87 9.88
CA ILE A 475 2.94 -18.44 10.60
C ILE A 475 4.27 -17.77 10.27
N CYS A 476 4.29 -16.86 9.29
CA CYS A 476 5.44 -16.01 8.97
C CYS A 476 5.69 -14.89 10.01
N ILE A 477 4.68 -14.51 10.82
CA ILE A 477 4.81 -13.37 11.75
C ILE A 477 5.93 -13.55 12.77
N PRO A 478 6.14 -14.71 13.42
CA PRO A 478 7.31 -14.94 14.29
C PRO A 478 8.64 -14.55 13.65
N LEU A 479 8.83 -14.87 12.35
CA LEU A 479 10.06 -14.55 11.62
C LEU A 479 10.28 -13.03 11.50
N THR A 480 9.20 -12.25 11.42
CA THR A 480 9.29 -10.78 11.28
C THR A 480 9.67 -10.07 12.58
N VAL A 481 9.51 -10.73 13.72
CA VAL A 481 9.79 -10.19 15.05
C VAL A 481 10.93 -10.93 15.79
N ASN A 482 11.81 -11.60 15.05
CA ASN A 482 13.00 -12.28 15.57
C ASN A 482 12.70 -13.46 16.51
N ILE A 483 11.58 -14.18 16.26
CA ILE A 483 11.29 -15.47 16.90
C ILE A 483 11.67 -16.57 15.91
N PHE A 484 12.83 -17.21 16.11
CA PHE A 484 13.43 -18.15 15.17
C PHE A 484 13.49 -19.59 15.71
N ASP A 485 12.82 -19.87 16.81
CA ASP A 485 12.87 -21.17 17.49
C ASP A 485 12.44 -22.32 16.54
N ARG A 486 11.50 -22.05 15.61
CA ARG A 486 11.02 -23.01 14.58
C ARG A 486 11.23 -22.51 13.14
N LYS A 487 12.23 -21.66 12.90
CA LYS A 487 12.40 -20.95 11.62
C LYS A 487 12.49 -21.89 10.42
N ASP A 488 13.29 -22.98 10.51
CA ASP A 488 13.60 -23.84 9.36
C ASP A 488 12.36 -24.58 8.86
N GLU A 489 11.58 -25.15 9.76
CA GLU A 489 10.33 -25.85 9.43
C GLU A 489 9.22 -24.87 9.06
N THR A 490 9.18 -23.68 9.67
CA THR A 490 8.27 -22.59 9.27
C THR A 490 8.54 -22.14 7.84
N ILE A 491 9.79 -21.97 7.46
CA ILE A 491 10.20 -21.66 6.08
C ILE A 491 9.79 -22.77 5.13
N LYS A 492 10.08 -24.04 5.45
CA LYS A 492 9.64 -25.19 4.63
C LYS A 492 8.13 -25.22 4.46
N ALA A 493 7.35 -24.93 5.50
CA ALA A 493 5.89 -24.87 5.46
C ALA A 493 5.40 -23.73 4.54
N LEU A 494 5.93 -22.52 4.70
CA LEU A 494 5.55 -21.34 3.92
C LEU A 494 5.83 -21.54 2.43
N PHE A 495 6.98 -22.06 2.08
CA PHE A 495 7.39 -22.27 0.68
C PHE A 495 6.94 -23.62 0.11
N SER A 496 6.22 -24.45 0.88
CA SER A 496 5.63 -25.70 0.40
C SER A 496 4.50 -25.46 -0.61
N ASN A 497 4.18 -26.46 -1.41
CA ASN A 497 3.04 -26.42 -2.33
C ASN A 497 1.67 -26.31 -1.62
N LYS A 498 1.62 -26.45 -0.29
CA LYS A 498 0.40 -26.23 0.51
C LYS A 498 0.03 -24.75 0.59
N LEU A 499 1.01 -23.88 0.73
CA LEU A 499 0.82 -22.43 0.84
C LEU A 499 1.30 -21.65 -0.38
N ASN A 500 2.50 -21.94 -0.90
CA ASN A 500 3.08 -21.24 -2.06
C ASN A 500 2.49 -21.78 -3.38
N LYS A 501 1.92 -20.88 -4.19
CA LYS A 501 1.33 -21.19 -5.50
C LYS A 501 2.03 -20.46 -6.65
N GLY A 502 3.28 -20.07 -6.46
CA GLY A 502 4.11 -19.36 -7.44
C GLY A 502 4.05 -17.85 -7.25
N GLU A 503 2.95 -17.22 -7.59
CA GLU A 503 2.80 -15.74 -7.53
C GLU A 503 2.50 -15.19 -6.13
N GLY A 504 2.43 -16.03 -5.09
CA GLY A 504 2.15 -15.63 -3.72
C GLY A 504 1.75 -16.80 -2.83
N LEU A 505 1.43 -16.47 -1.58
CA LEU A 505 0.95 -17.42 -0.59
C LEU A 505 -0.56 -17.38 -0.49
N VAL A 506 -1.21 -18.56 -0.49
CA VAL A 506 -2.61 -18.65 -0.12
C VAL A 506 -2.76 -18.48 1.39
N THR A 507 -3.87 -17.92 1.83
CA THR A 507 -4.14 -17.62 3.25
C THR A 507 -4.10 -18.85 4.16
N ARG A 508 -4.55 -20.00 3.64
CA ARG A 508 -4.67 -21.27 4.38
C ARG A 508 -4.46 -22.44 3.43
N SER A 509 -3.85 -23.49 3.92
CA SER A 509 -3.72 -24.76 3.19
C SER A 509 -5.10 -25.25 2.71
N GLY A 510 -5.17 -25.60 1.41
CA GLY A 510 -6.42 -26.00 0.74
C GLY A 510 -7.28 -24.84 0.24
N ASN A 511 -6.96 -23.59 0.57
CA ASN A 511 -7.64 -22.41 0.00
C ASN A 511 -7.05 -22.03 -1.36
N LYS A 512 -7.77 -21.16 -2.08
CA LYS A 512 -7.36 -20.59 -3.39
C LYS A 512 -7.14 -19.09 -3.34
N THR A 513 -7.43 -18.45 -2.20
CA THR A 513 -7.31 -17.01 -2.03
C THR A 513 -5.90 -16.67 -1.61
N PHE A 514 -5.23 -15.89 -2.44
CA PHE A 514 -3.99 -15.21 -2.11
C PHE A 514 -4.31 -13.96 -1.31
N TRP A 515 -3.44 -13.62 -0.38
CA TRP A 515 -3.47 -12.36 0.32
C TRP A 515 -2.07 -11.73 0.27
N ASP A 516 -1.94 -10.63 -0.45
CA ASP A 516 -0.61 -10.05 -0.70
C ASP A 516 0.11 -9.68 0.59
N ARG A 517 -0.61 -9.15 1.60
CA ARG A 517 0.02 -8.83 2.88
C ARG A 517 0.74 -10.01 3.52
N SER A 518 0.14 -11.19 3.52
CA SER A 518 0.80 -12.39 4.10
C SER A 518 2.02 -12.85 3.28
N THR A 519 1.97 -12.71 1.96
CA THR A 519 3.13 -12.96 1.08
C THR A 519 4.27 -11.98 1.38
N LEU A 520 3.95 -10.69 1.54
CA LEU A 520 4.93 -9.64 1.81
C LEU A 520 5.54 -9.77 3.21
N TYR A 521 4.73 -10.16 4.21
CA TYR A 521 5.22 -10.52 5.54
C TYR A 521 6.13 -11.74 5.52
N ALA A 522 5.76 -12.78 4.78
CA ALA A 522 6.56 -13.99 4.66
C ALA A 522 7.92 -13.69 4.00
N LEU A 523 7.95 -12.91 2.93
CA LEU A 523 9.19 -12.47 2.30
C LEU A 523 10.06 -11.65 3.26
N ARG A 524 9.48 -10.68 3.97
CA ARG A 524 10.19 -9.87 4.97
C ARG A 524 10.79 -10.74 6.06
N GLY A 525 10.00 -11.66 6.63
CA GLY A 525 10.44 -12.53 7.72
C GLY A 525 11.46 -13.58 7.27
N ALA A 526 11.27 -14.17 6.10
CA ALA A 526 12.18 -15.19 5.57
C ALA A 526 13.58 -14.59 5.26
N PHE A 527 13.65 -13.45 4.58
CA PHE A 527 14.94 -12.76 4.40
C PHE A 527 15.58 -12.40 5.73
N TYR A 528 14.82 -11.81 6.67
CA TYR A 528 15.37 -11.44 7.98
C TYR A 528 15.87 -12.66 8.78
N SER A 529 15.28 -13.83 8.60
CA SER A 529 15.71 -15.07 9.24
C SER A 529 16.94 -15.73 8.58
N GLY A 530 17.40 -15.21 7.43
CA GLY A 530 18.56 -15.70 6.69
C GLY A 530 18.22 -16.60 5.49
N GLU A 531 16.93 -16.76 5.14
CA GLU A 531 16.53 -17.53 3.96
C GLU A 531 16.57 -16.65 2.69
N ASN A 532 17.52 -16.93 1.79
CA ASN A 532 17.78 -16.10 0.62
C ASN A 532 17.31 -16.72 -0.71
N LYS A 533 17.36 -18.06 -0.86
CA LYS A 533 17.13 -18.73 -2.14
C LYS A 533 15.63 -18.91 -2.47
N LEU A 534 14.87 -19.44 -1.53
CA LEU A 534 13.42 -19.61 -1.71
C LEU A 534 12.72 -18.25 -1.71
N SER A 535 13.20 -17.32 -0.86
CA SER A 535 12.70 -15.97 -0.78
C SER A 535 12.94 -15.18 -2.07
N GLU A 536 14.12 -15.31 -2.70
CA GLU A 536 14.39 -14.70 -3.99
C GLU A 536 13.42 -15.17 -5.06
N LYS A 537 13.21 -16.50 -5.16
CA LYS A 537 12.28 -17.04 -6.15
C LYS A 537 10.88 -16.46 -5.97
N LEU A 538 10.34 -16.46 -4.75
CA LEU A 538 9.01 -15.92 -4.49
C LEU A 538 8.95 -14.40 -4.73
N LEU A 539 9.98 -13.64 -4.33
CA LEU A 539 10.07 -12.20 -4.57
C LEU A 539 10.05 -11.87 -6.07
N THR A 540 10.81 -12.62 -6.86
CA THR A 540 10.88 -12.46 -8.32
C THR A 540 9.54 -12.82 -8.97
N ASP A 541 8.97 -13.99 -8.66
CA ASP A 541 7.70 -14.46 -9.22
C ASP A 541 6.56 -13.47 -8.86
N TYR A 542 6.49 -13.04 -7.61
CA TYR A 542 5.53 -12.04 -7.13
C TYR A 542 5.68 -10.70 -7.87
N SER A 543 6.91 -10.19 -7.97
CA SER A 543 7.18 -8.90 -8.62
C SER A 543 6.84 -8.93 -10.12
N ILE A 544 7.13 -10.02 -10.80
CA ILE A 544 6.72 -10.24 -12.20
C ILE A 544 5.19 -10.26 -12.31
N ALA A 545 4.51 -11.03 -11.45
CA ALA A 545 3.05 -11.14 -11.47
C ALA A 545 2.36 -9.79 -11.27
N ARG A 546 2.90 -8.94 -10.38
CA ARG A 546 2.34 -7.62 -10.05
C ARG A 546 2.76 -6.51 -10.99
N THR A 547 3.90 -6.64 -11.70
CA THR A 547 4.44 -5.56 -12.55
C THR A 547 4.23 -5.84 -14.04
N LEU A 548 4.38 -7.09 -14.47
CA LEU A 548 4.40 -7.44 -15.90
C LEU A 548 3.20 -8.25 -16.36
N ALA A 549 2.41 -8.83 -15.44
CA ALA A 549 1.29 -9.68 -15.80
C ALA A 549 -0.07 -8.96 -15.64
N ARG A 550 -0.89 -9.37 -14.69
CA ARG A 550 -2.30 -8.95 -14.60
C ARG A 550 -2.58 -7.76 -13.70
N HIS A 551 -1.74 -7.54 -12.72
CA HIS A 551 -1.97 -6.56 -11.64
C HIS A 551 -0.86 -5.54 -11.62
N ILE A 552 -0.92 -4.57 -12.48
CA ILE A 552 0.12 -3.56 -12.58
C ILE A 552 -0.28 -2.28 -11.86
N PRO A 553 0.69 -1.65 -11.24
CA PRO A 553 1.99 -2.15 -10.77
C PRO A 553 2.03 -2.37 -9.25
N TYR A 554 0.88 -2.58 -8.63
CA TYR A 554 0.69 -2.48 -7.19
C TYR A 554 0.34 -3.82 -6.55
N ALA A 555 0.67 -3.95 -5.27
CA ALA A 555 0.11 -5.00 -4.42
C ALA A 555 -1.42 -4.88 -4.36
N VAL A 556 -2.10 -6.02 -4.23
CA VAL A 556 -3.56 -6.09 -4.13
C VAL A 556 -3.98 -6.67 -2.78
N GLU A 557 -5.21 -6.42 -2.35
CA GLU A 557 -5.72 -6.95 -1.08
C GLU A 557 -5.78 -8.47 -1.11
N ALA A 558 -6.65 -9.01 -1.95
CA ALA A 558 -6.87 -10.44 -2.07
C ALA A 558 -7.18 -10.83 -3.51
N TYR A 559 -6.78 -12.04 -3.90
CA TYR A 559 -7.00 -12.56 -5.25
C TYR A 559 -7.38 -14.06 -5.17
N PRO A 560 -8.39 -14.54 -5.89
CA PRO A 560 -9.29 -13.80 -6.78
C PRO A 560 -10.41 -13.02 -6.09
N GLU A 561 -10.46 -13.01 -4.78
CA GLU A 561 -11.37 -12.17 -3.98
C GLU A 561 -10.93 -10.69 -3.99
N GLY A 562 -11.76 -9.84 -3.40
CA GLY A 562 -11.42 -8.44 -3.16
C GLY A 562 -11.32 -7.57 -4.41
N ASN A 563 -11.77 -8.08 -5.56
CA ASN A 563 -11.75 -7.37 -6.85
C ASN A 563 -10.37 -6.82 -7.25
N GLN A 564 -9.31 -7.38 -6.69
CA GLN A 564 -7.94 -6.97 -6.97
C GLN A 564 -7.70 -5.49 -6.64
N SER A 565 -8.29 -5.04 -5.55
CA SER A 565 -8.13 -3.67 -5.04
C SER A 565 -6.67 -3.35 -4.77
N GLN A 566 -6.17 -2.25 -5.35
CA GLN A 566 -4.78 -1.82 -5.25
C GLN A 566 -4.58 -1.03 -3.96
N LEU A 567 -4.32 -1.73 -2.84
CA LEU A 567 -4.18 -1.10 -1.53
C LEU A 567 -2.79 -0.49 -1.33
N SER A 568 -2.77 0.67 -0.69
CA SER A 568 -1.55 1.44 -0.47
C SER A 568 -0.70 0.91 0.70
N ALA A 569 -1.34 0.34 1.72
CA ALA A 569 -0.64 -0.22 2.87
C ALA A 569 0.21 -1.44 2.48
N GLU A 570 -0.30 -2.32 1.63
CA GLU A 570 0.43 -3.45 1.06
C GLU A 570 1.59 -2.99 0.17
N SER A 571 1.44 -1.89 -0.55
CA SER A 571 2.54 -1.28 -1.30
C SER A 571 3.67 -0.83 -0.35
N GLY A 572 3.32 -0.30 0.82
CA GLY A 572 4.29 -0.01 1.88
C GLY A 572 5.00 -1.26 2.41
N LEU A 573 4.28 -2.37 2.60
CA LEU A 573 4.87 -3.63 3.02
C LEU A 573 5.87 -4.18 2.00
N TYR A 574 5.64 -3.99 0.69
CA TYR A 574 6.60 -4.39 -0.33
C TYR A 574 7.95 -3.70 -0.15
N LEU A 575 7.97 -2.38 0.12
CA LEU A 575 9.22 -1.65 0.39
C LEU A 575 9.93 -2.14 1.66
N ARG A 576 9.17 -2.55 2.66
CA ARG A 576 9.71 -3.07 3.93
C ARG A 576 10.40 -4.44 3.79
N ILE A 577 10.15 -5.19 2.71
CA ILE A 577 10.95 -6.39 2.39
C ILE A 577 12.43 -6.01 2.25
N PHE A 578 12.73 -4.91 1.58
CA PHE A 578 14.11 -4.48 1.30
C PHE A 578 14.77 -3.85 2.53
N THR A 579 14.04 -3.03 3.27
CA THR A 579 14.59 -2.36 4.46
C THR A 579 14.63 -3.27 5.68
N GLU A 580 13.53 -3.90 6.05
CA GLU A 580 13.43 -4.70 7.27
C GLU A 580 13.73 -6.19 7.05
N GLY A 581 13.57 -6.68 5.82
CA GLY A 581 13.90 -8.06 5.43
C GLY A 581 15.34 -8.20 4.95
N ILE A 582 15.65 -7.69 3.76
CA ILE A 582 16.95 -7.91 3.08
C ILE A 582 18.09 -7.12 3.75
N LEU A 583 17.90 -5.81 4.07
CA LEU A 583 18.87 -5.06 4.88
C LEU A 583 18.84 -5.52 6.35
N GLY A 584 17.70 -6.01 6.82
CA GLY A 584 17.53 -6.43 8.22
C GLY A 584 17.51 -5.27 9.20
N TYR A 585 17.04 -4.09 8.79
CA TYR A 585 16.98 -2.89 9.62
C TYR A 585 16.09 -3.08 10.85
N ARG A 586 16.62 -2.74 12.02
CA ARG A 586 15.91 -2.71 13.31
C ARG A 586 16.32 -1.48 14.11
N PRO A 587 15.40 -0.58 14.46
CA PRO A 587 15.70 0.54 15.33
C PRO A 587 15.88 0.05 16.78
N LEU A 588 16.90 0.52 17.47
CA LEU A 588 17.29 0.09 18.82
C LEU A 588 17.38 1.24 19.83
N GLY A 589 17.33 2.48 19.37
CA GLY A 589 17.43 3.67 20.20
C GLY A 589 17.27 4.94 19.36
N PHE A 590 17.42 6.12 19.98
CA PHE A 590 17.23 7.39 19.27
C PHE A 590 18.44 7.83 18.45
N ASN A 591 19.57 7.13 18.59
CA ASN A 591 20.77 7.34 17.78
C ASN A 591 21.37 6.03 17.24
N LYS A 592 20.72 4.89 17.42
CA LYS A 592 21.25 3.57 17.05
C LYS A 592 20.22 2.65 16.42
N PHE A 593 20.68 1.84 15.48
CA PHE A 593 19.91 0.75 14.87
C PHE A 593 20.85 -0.43 14.58
N SER A 594 20.28 -1.59 14.30
CA SER A 594 21.05 -2.72 13.74
C SER A 594 20.63 -3.00 12.31
N ILE A 595 21.55 -3.58 11.55
CA ILE A 595 21.30 -4.20 10.26
C ILE A 595 21.82 -5.63 10.28
N LYS A 596 21.10 -6.51 9.59
CA LYS A 596 21.45 -7.93 9.41
C LYS A 596 21.18 -8.32 7.96
N PRO A 597 22.10 -8.01 7.03
CA PRO A 597 21.86 -8.23 5.62
C PRO A 597 21.67 -9.69 5.25
N THR A 598 20.73 -9.94 4.33
CA THR A 598 20.51 -11.22 3.69
C THR A 598 20.17 -10.96 2.22
N LEU A 599 21.19 -10.82 1.37
CA LEU A 599 20.98 -10.60 -0.06
C LEU A 599 20.35 -11.85 -0.70
N PRO A 600 19.39 -11.67 -1.63
CA PRO A 600 18.95 -12.75 -2.52
C PRO A 600 20.12 -13.52 -3.10
N TYR A 601 19.96 -14.81 -3.32
CA TYR A 601 21.07 -15.73 -3.63
C TYR A 601 21.88 -15.30 -4.87
N SER A 602 21.20 -14.81 -5.91
CA SER A 602 21.86 -14.39 -7.16
C SER A 602 22.34 -12.95 -7.18
N TRP A 603 22.08 -12.16 -6.11
CA TRP A 603 22.44 -10.76 -6.12
C TRP A 603 23.85 -10.51 -5.59
N ASP A 604 24.64 -9.75 -6.38
CA ASP A 604 25.97 -9.29 -5.96
C ASP A 604 25.89 -8.07 -5.04
N TYR A 605 24.81 -7.29 -5.14
CA TYR A 605 24.64 -6.07 -4.35
C TYR A 605 23.18 -5.68 -4.14
N MET A 606 22.95 -4.83 -3.14
CA MET A 606 21.81 -3.96 -2.98
C MET A 606 22.27 -2.62 -2.45
N GLU A 607 21.69 -1.53 -2.95
CA GLU A 607 21.95 -0.18 -2.47
C GLU A 607 20.64 0.49 -2.05
N ILE A 608 20.64 1.08 -0.86
CA ILE A 608 19.55 1.91 -0.35
C ILE A 608 20.09 3.33 -0.24
N ARG A 609 19.48 4.27 -0.96
CA ARG A 609 19.79 5.69 -0.93
C ARG A 609 18.64 6.49 -0.34
N ASN A 610 18.96 7.69 0.16
CA ASN A 610 17.98 8.60 0.76
C ASN A 610 17.17 7.93 1.90
N PHE A 611 17.83 7.09 2.67
CA PHE A 611 17.25 6.44 3.84
C PHE A 611 17.24 7.44 4.98
N TYR A 612 16.06 8.02 5.26
CA TYR A 612 15.90 9.02 6.32
C TYR A 612 15.66 8.33 7.66
N VAL A 613 16.68 8.21 8.46
CA VAL A 613 16.63 7.51 9.75
C VAL A 613 17.34 8.35 10.83
N LEU A 614 16.77 8.40 12.05
CA LEU A 614 17.34 9.14 13.17
C LEU A 614 17.67 10.61 12.83
N LYS A 615 16.73 11.26 12.11
CA LYS A 615 16.82 12.66 11.63
C LYS A 615 17.93 12.92 10.60
N LYS A 616 18.57 11.89 10.03
CA LYS A 616 19.60 12.02 9.00
C LYS A 616 19.26 11.24 7.75
N THR A 617 19.64 11.76 6.61
CA THR A 617 19.56 11.04 5.32
C THR A 617 20.88 10.31 5.13
N ILE A 618 20.82 8.99 5.02
CA ILE A 618 21.98 8.12 4.84
C ILE A 618 21.84 7.26 3.58
N SER A 619 22.96 6.70 3.15
CA SER A 619 23.01 5.68 2.10
C SER A 619 23.78 4.46 2.58
N ILE A 620 23.30 3.29 2.24
CA ILE A 620 23.91 2.00 2.59
C ILE A 620 23.99 1.14 1.35
N LYS A 621 25.18 0.64 1.03
CA LYS A 621 25.40 -0.32 -0.04
C LYS A 621 25.98 -1.61 0.54
N ILE A 622 25.33 -2.71 0.21
CA ILE A 622 25.74 -4.06 0.60
C ILE A 622 26.28 -4.74 -0.65
N ARG A 623 27.46 -5.35 -0.56
CA ARG A 623 28.02 -6.20 -1.61
C ARG A 623 28.36 -7.57 -1.04
N ARG A 624 28.06 -8.62 -1.81
CA ARG A 624 28.45 -9.99 -1.46
C ARG A 624 29.97 -10.14 -1.58
N THR A 625 30.58 -10.85 -0.64
CA THR A 625 31.98 -11.26 -0.63
C THR A 625 32.07 -12.78 -0.46
N ASP A 626 33.27 -13.35 -0.55
CA ASP A 626 33.48 -14.79 -0.34
C ASP A 626 33.16 -15.24 1.10
N TYR A 627 33.16 -14.31 2.06
CA TYR A 627 33.00 -14.62 3.48
C TYR A 627 31.71 -14.03 4.10
N GLY A 628 30.92 -13.28 3.34
CA GLY A 628 29.71 -12.61 3.84
C GLY A 628 29.38 -11.34 3.07
N TYR A 629 29.39 -10.19 3.73
CA TYR A 629 29.00 -8.94 3.12
C TYR A 629 29.98 -7.80 3.47
N LYS A 630 30.31 -6.98 2.45
CA LYS A 630 30.90 -5.67 2.62
C LYS A 630 29.80 -4.63 2.62
N ILE A 631 29.71 -3.85 3.69
CA ILE A 631 28.76 -2.78 3.89
C ILE A 631 29.50 -1.46 3.77
N SER A 632 29.11 -0.63 2.79
CA SER A 632 29.60 0.73 2.60
C SER A 632 28.48 1.70 2.98
N SER A 633 28.75 2.60 3.92
CA SER A 633 27.73 3.56 4.39
C SER A 633 28.25 4.99 4.34
N SER A 634 27.33 5.96 4.24
CA SER A 634 27.68 7.40 4.24
C SER A 634 28.03 7.95 5.62
N PHE A 635 27.92 7.15 6.69
CA PHE A 635 28.09 7.59 8.07
C PHE A 635 29.16 6.83 8.85
N GLN A 636 29.50 5.58 8.48
CA GLN A 636 30.41 4.72 9.26
C GLN A 636 31.61 4.22 8.44
N GLY A 637 31.62 4.46 7.10
CA GLY A 637 32.62 3.89 6.20
C GLY A 637 32.36 2.43 5.85
N ASP A 638 33.40 1.71 5.41
CA ASP A 638 33.33 0.32 4.98
C ASP A 638 33.52 -0.64 6.16
N VAL A 639 32.62 -1.60 6.30
CA VAL A 639 32.68 -2.68 7.31
C VAL A 639 32.41 -4.03 6.64
N GLU A 640 33.15 -5.08 7.01
CA GLU A 640 32.88 -6.44 6.59
C GLU A 640 32.25 -7.25 7.72
N ILE A 641 31.22 -8.00 7.40
CA ILE A 641 30.53 -8.90 8.34
C ILE A 641 30.31 -10.27 7.70
N LYS A 642 30.21 -11.30 8.51
CA LYS A 642 29.84 -12.65 8.06
C LYS A 642 28.36 -12.75 7.72
N GLU A 643 27.98 -13.78 6.97
CA GLU A 643 26.56 -14.10 6.79
C GLU A 643 25.89 -14.34 8.16
N ASN A 644 24.65 -13.86 8.28
CA ASN A 644 23.85 -13.91 9.51
C ASN A 644 24.39 -13.12 10.70
N GLU A 645 25.46 -12.38 10.55
CA GLU A 645 25.96 -11.43 11.57
C GLU A 645 25.19 -10.11 11.52
N SER A 646 25.02 -9.49 12.69
CA SER A 646 24.37 -8.18 12.82
C SER A 646 25.42 -7.11 13.09
N LEU A 647 25.27 -5.97 12.41
CA LEU A 647 26.08 -4.77 12.65
C LEU A 647 25.22 -3.74 13.40
N ILE A 648 25.73 -3.24 14.53
CA ILE A 648 25.11 -2.10 15.22
C ILE A 648 25.68 -0.82 14.60
N CYS A 649 24.79 0.05 14.15
CA CYS A 649 25.08 1.34 13.57
C CYS A 649 24.69 2.45 14.55
N ILE A 650 25.60 3.39 14.78
CA ILE A 650 25.37 4.56 15.63
C ILE A 650 25.47 5.80 14.75
N ILE A 651 24.52 6.71 14.91
CA ILE A 651 24.50 7.99 14.21
C ILE A 651 24.65 9.10 15.24
N ASP A 652 25.76 9.84 15.15
CA ASP A 652 26.09 10.96 16.01
C ASP A 652 25.34 12.26 15.63
#